data_8cf36a4cb54e47daad42fce6797210ba
#
_entry.id   8cf36a4cb54e47daad42fce6797210ba
#
_cell.length_a   1.000
_cell.length_b   1.000
_cell.length_c   1.000
_cell.angle_alpha   90.00
_cell.angle_beta   90.00
_cell.angle_gamma   90.00
#
_symmetry.space_group_name_H-M   'P 1'
#
loop_
_entity.id
_entity.type
_entity.pdbx_description
1 polymer ?
#
loop_
_entity_poly.entity_id
_entity_poly.type
_entity_poly.pdbx_seq_one_letter_code
_entity_poly.pdbx_strand_id
1 'polypeptide(L)'
;VRKQETKSILDNGIKNKLINFSEDKKTIYYLYQNKKRNFLDPEEKIQAETYLELILIYGYPKERVKVYVPVAMGAYTKEADIIVYDDDKCTLPKIIIECKRPEVSELEFQQAVEQAFAYAYATARTIKYIWVTSGIKDKYFEFNKDKDERKDAPDIPNYGVDKLAKYKYAKGGEDISKVSEKKIEYGKQKYFELKTVAEDELRNIFKQAHQALWAGGELNPSEAFDELDKLIFCKIWDERHPRKKGEPYLFQIFSEETEEKTTKELYKRITDLYAEGKKRDPEVFKDDIRLSPQKIKTVVGYLESISLSTTDLDSKGKAFETFMGSFFRGDFGQFFTPRNIVKFIVDVLPINNTSRVLDTSCGSGGFLLYALDKVRKQADEYSPDYETDPKEANEHWRYWHDFAEKNLFGIEINEQIARTAKMNMIIHDDGHTNVISTDGLLKSDALIKKSGNKEFKYDSFDFIITNPPFGSTIKQTERAYLHQYSLGNKDTSWLDVNNSGAKGRANQSTEVLFIEQCYNFLKPGGYLAIVVPDGILTNSSLQYVRDQIEEWYRIVAVVSLPQDAFAHTGAAVKSSVMFLRKLNNKISEKISDLKKSIQEKIKKDKNYIKIVETLEKQKKDTIKKYKTDNKLEDKDEKFIEKKKEITDKYNQKITDLKEELSDLYIEEKQKKLDDYQIFMAIAEKIGYDAAGKTISENELEIIGNHLKSFINKLD
;
A
#
# COMPACT_ATOMS: atom_id res chain seq x y z
N VAL A 1 7.59 28.25 4.17
CA VAL A 1 8.95 27.67 4.15
C VAL A 1 9.55 27.91 2.79
N ARG A 2 10.65 28.67 2.70
CA ARG A 2 11.41 28.82 1.46
C ARG A 2 12.08 27.47 1.22
N LYS A 3 11.56 26.67 0.24
CA LYS A 3 12.33 25.59 -0.38
C LYS A 3 13.67 26.20 -0.80
N GLN A 4 14.75 25.89 -0.10
CA GLN A 4 16.08 26.07 -0.65
C GLN A 4 16.12 25.14 -1.87
N GLU A 5 16.03 25.71 -3.07
CA GLU A 5 16.29 25.01 -4.31
C GLU A 5 17.69 24.44 -4.22
N THR A 6 17.78 23.14 -4.03
CA THR A 6 19.04 22.40 -4.15
C THR A 6 19.45 22.56 -5.61
N LYS A 7 20.47 23.37 -5.86
CA LYS A 7 21.02 23.57 -7.21
C LYS A 7 21.50 22.21 -7.71
N SER A 8 20.96 21.75 -8.82
CA SER A 8 21.37 20.48 -9.43
C SER A 8 22.87 20.50 -9.76
N ILE A 9 23.48 19.32 -9.91
CA ILE A 9 24.88 19.22 -10.33
C ILE A 9 25.10 19.90 -11.69
N LEU A 10 24.09 19.91 -12.56
CA LEU A 10 24.10 20.59 -13.84
C LEU A 10 24.18 22.12 -13.66
N ASP A 11 23.44 22.71 -12.70
CA ASP A 11 23.52 24.16 -12.40
C ASP A 11 24.91 24.54 -11.90
N ASN A 12 25.51 23.66 -11.08
CA ASN A 12 26.86 23.84 -10.63
C ASN A 12 27.88 23.72 -11.79
N GLY A 13 27.61 22.82 -12.74
CA GLY A 13 28.40 22.69 -13.97
C GLY A 13 28.37 23.96 -14.82
N ILE A 14 27.21 24.60 -14.96
CA ILE A 14 27.06 25.89 -15.65
C ILE A 14 27.80 27.01 -14.89
N LYS A 15 27.59 27.10 -13.56
CA LYS A 15 28.28 28.10 -12.70
C LYS A 15 29.80 28.02 -12.80
N ASN A 16 30.35 26.79 -12.87
CA ASN A 16 31.78 26.54 -12.99
C ASN A 16 32.30 26.56 -14.45
N LYS A 17 31.46 26.92 -15.41
CA LYS A 17 31.78 27.00 -16.83
C LYS A 17 32.37 25.69 -17.39
N LEU A 18 31.82 24.55 -16.95
CA LEU A 18 32.19 23.23 -17.45
C LEU A 18 31.27 22.80 -18.59
N ILE A 19 29.97 23.12 -18.45
CA ILE A 19 28.93 22.88 -19.44
C ILE A 19 28.09 24.14 -19.71
N ASN A 20 27.33 24.14 -20.80
CA ASN A 20 26.28 25.10 -21.08
C ASN A 20 25.18 24.42 -21.91
N PHE A 21 24.03 25.06 -22.04
CA PHE A 21 22.92 24.57 -22.86
C PHE A 21 22.52 25.56 -23.95
N SER A 22 21.91 25.04 -25.02
CA SER A 22 21.18 25.87 -25.96
C SER A 22 19.98 26.56 -25.30
N GLU A 23 19.43 27.62 -25.91
CA GLU A 23 18.26 28.37 -25.38
C GLU A 23 17.04 27.46 -25.19
N ASP A 24 16.83 26.50 -26.08
CA ASP A 24 15.75 25.48 -25.99
C ASP A 24 16.08 24.29 -25.09
N LYS A 25 17.24 24.28 -24.46
CA LYS A 25 17.77 23.19 -23.60
C LYS A 25 17.85 21.82 -24.27
N LYS A 26 17.81 21.74 -25.58
CA LYS A 26 17.91 20.46 -26.31
C LYS A 26 19.35 20.04 -26.60
N THR A 27 20.30 20.96 -26.53
CA THR A 27 21.73 20.70 -26.80
C THR A 27 22.55 21.06 -25.58
N ILE A 28 23.43 20.14 -25.16
CA ILE A 28 24.47 20.41 -24.16
C ILE A 28 25.81 20.67 -24.83
N TYR A 29 26.59 21.61 -24.28
CA TYR A 29 27.92 21.98 -24.69
C TYR A 29 28.91 21.66 -23.57
N TYR A 30 29.91 20.81 -23.82
CA TYR A 30 31.04 20.57 -22.95
C TYR A 30 32.12 21.58 -23.28
N LEU A 31 32.16 22.68 -22.52
CA LEU A 31 32.89 23.91 -22.90
C LEU A 31 34.40 23.71 -23.02
N TYR A 32 35.01 22.91 -22.10
CA TYR A 32 36.44 22.69 -22.14
C TYR A 32 36.91 21.86 -23.34
N GLN A 33 36.04 20.98 -23.84
CA GLN A 33 36.40 20.08 -24.95
C GLN A 33 35.81 20.51 -26.30
N ASN A 34 35.03 21.60 -26.30
CA ASN A 34 34.33 22.10 -27.47
C ASN A 34 33.46 21.03 -28.18
N LYS A 35 32.78 20.19 -27.38
CA LYS A 35 31.87 19.14 -27.87
C LYS A 35 30.42 19.49 -27.56
N LYS A 36 29.51 19.06 -28.45
CA LYS A 36 28.07 19.25 -28.27
C LYS A 36 27.32 17.95 -28.52
N ARG A 37 26.20 17.73 -27.80
CA ARG A 37 25.34 16.54 -27.91
C ARG A 37 23.87 16.90 -27.73
N ASN A 38 23.02 15.96 -28.15
CA ASN A 38 21.56 16.05 -27.96
C ASN A 38 21.18 15.71 -26.52
N PHE A 39 20.78 16.70 -25.74
CA PHE A 39 20.40 16.51 -24.31
C PHE A 39 18.98 15.92 -24.11
N LEU A 40 18.23 15.70 -25.21
CA LEU A 40 16.97 14.94 -25.13
C LEU A 40 17.19 13.43 -25.00
N ASP A 41 18.42 12.96 -25.26
CA ASP A 41 18.80 11.58 -25.03
C ASP A 41 18.96 11.34 -23.50
N PRO A 42 18.22 10.39 -22.90
CA PRO A 42 18.37 10.10 -21.48
C PRO A 42 19.76 9.63 -21.05
N GLU A 43 20.51 8.95 -21.94
CA GLU A 43 21.88 8.54 -21.70
C GLU A 43 22.83 9.73 -21.62
N GLU A 44 22.61 10.75 -22.45
CA GLU A 44 23.40 11.98 -22.44
C GLU A 44 23.29 12.74 -21.11
N LYS A 45 22.11 12.70 -20.48
CA LYS A 45 21.91 13.32 -19.17
C LYS A 45 22.80 12.64 -18.12
N ILE A 46 22.81 11.31 -18.08
CA ILE A 46 23.64 10.54 -17.14
C ILE A 46 25.13 10.81 -17.41
N GLN A 47 25.54 10.85 -18.66
CA GLN A 47 26.91 11.15 -19.02
C GLN A 47 27.34 12.55 -18.58
N ALA A 48 26.48 13.57 -18.73
CA ALA A 48 26.75 14.93 -18.28
C ALA A 48 26.87 15.02 -16.75
N GLU A 49 25.96 14.39 -16.02
CA GLU A 49 26.02 14.32 -14.56
C GLU A 49 27.29 13.61 -14.08
N THR A 50 27.64 12.47 -14.65
CA THR A 50 28.86 11.70 -14.35
C THR A 50 30.15 12.49 -14.65
N TYR A 51 30.18 13.21 -15.79
CA TYR A 51 31.30 14.12 -16.11
C TYR A 51 31.49 15.19 -15.04
N LEU A 52 30.42 15.77 -14.55
CA LEU A 52 30.47 16.79 -13.52
C LEU A 52 30.83 16.19 -12.15
N GLU A 53 30.37 14.99 -11.82
CA GLU A 53 30.75 14.27 -10.58
C GLU A 53 32.26 14.03 -10.53
N LEU A 54 32.86 13.57 -11.62
CA LEU A 54 34.28 13.36 -11.69
C LEU A 54 35.11 14.63 -11.35
N ILE A 55 34.63 15.78 -11.83
CA ILE A 55 35.34 17.05 -11.64
C ILE A 55 35.00 17.69 -10.29
N LEU A 56 33.70 17.79 -9.96
CA LEU A 56 33.21 18.60 -8.85
C LEU A 56 33.17 17.82 -7.52
N ILE A 57 33.10 16.48 -7.58
CA ILE A 57 32.96 15.62 -6.39
C ILE A 57 34.22 14.79 -6.18
N TYR A 58 34.68 14.06 -7.20
CA TYR A 58 35.88 13.23 -7.12
C TYR A 58 37.20 14.05 -7.25
N GLY A 59 37.11 15.29 -7.76
CA GLY A 59 38.21 16.25 -7.78
C GLY A 59 39.19 16.11 -8.93
N TYR A 60 38.87 15.34 -9.93
CA TYR A 60 39.71 15.21 -11.10
C TYR A 60 39.82 16.53 -11.85
N PRO A 61 41.04 16.97 -12.26
CA PRO A 61 41.18 18.14 -13.09
C PRO A 61 40.41 18.00 -14.40
N LYS A 62 39.66 19.04 -14.78
CA LYS A 62 38.84 19.04 -16.02
C LYS A 62 39.69 18.74 -17.28
N GLU A 63 40.98 19.04 -17.24
CA GLU A 63 41.95 18.76 -18.27
C GLU A 63 42.10 17.25 -18.53
N ARG A 64 41.95 16.44 -17.46
CA ARG A 64 42.18 14.99 -17.46
C ARG A 64 40.91 14.18 -17.68
N VAL A 65 39.73 14.80 -17.72
CA VAL A 65 38.47 14.12 -17.96
C VAL A 65 38.00 14.38 -19.38
N LYS A 66 38.00 13.35 -20.22
CA LYS A 66 37.60 13.45 -21.64
C LYS A 66 36.32 12.69 -21.89
N VAL A 67 35.39 13.30 -22.62
CA VAL A 67 34.15 12.69 -23.10
C VAL A 67 34.22 12.26 -24.55
N TYR A 68 33.49 11.23 -24.94
CA TYR A 68 33.45 10.68 -26.32
C TYR A 68 34.81 10.37 -26.88
N VAL A 69 35.55 9.51 -26.18
CA VAL A 69 36.95 9.20 -26.57
C VAL A 69 36.96 8.05 -27.56
N PRO A 70 37.54 8.23 -28.76
CA PRO A 70 37.63 7.15 -29.71
C PRO A 70 38.63 6.06 -29.21
N VAL A 71 38.16 4.81 -29.20
CA VAL A 71 38.93 3.61 -28.84
C VAL A 71 39.03 2.69 -30.05
N ALA A 72 40.25 2.41 -30.49
CA ALA A 72 40.52 1.51 -31.61
C ALA A 72 40.25 0.05 -31.19
N MET A 73 39.31 -0.60 -31.85
CA MET A 73 38.87 -1.98 -31.59
C MET A 73 39.23 -2.86 -32.81
N GLY A 74 40.52 -3.04 -33.05
CA GLY A 74 41.00 -3.76 -34.24
C GLY A 74 40.71 -2.96 -35.52
N ALA A 75 39.85 -3.46 -36.41
CA ALA A 75 39.55 -2.84 -37.71
C ALA A 75 38.54 -1.67 -37.64
N TYR A 76 37.93 -1.39 -36.51
CA TYR A 76 36.94 -0.31 -36.30
C TYR A 76 37.24 0.50 -35.05
N THR A 77 36.68 1.70 -34.98
CA THR A 77 36.76 2.58 -33.82
C THR A 77 35.38 2.73 -33.19
N LYS A 78 35.31 2.60 -31.85
CA LYS A 78 34.14 2.91 -31.06
C LYS A 78 34.43 4.09 -30.14
N GLU A 79 33.38 4.74 -29.61
CA GLU A 79 33.56 5.80 -28.63
C GLU A 79 33.27 5.26 -27.23
N ALA A 80 34.22 5.48 -26.29
CA ALA A 80 33.98 5.35 -24.87
C ALA A 80 33.36 6.67 -24.35
N ASP A 81 32.39 6.58 -23.45
CA ASP A 81 31.65 7.76 -22.99
C ASP A 81 32.56 8.74 -22.27
N ILE A 82 33.32 8.29 -21.26
CA ILE A 82 34.25 9.13 -20.52
C ILE A 82 35.51 8.34 -20.20
N ILE A 83 36.68 8.99 -20.37
CA ILE A 83 37.97 8.48 -19.90
C ILE A 83 38.63 9.53 -19.01
N VAL A 84 39.11 9.09 -17.83
CA VAL A 84 39.95 9.91 -16.94
C VAL A 84 41.40 9.53 -17.10
N TYR A 85 42.28 10.52 -17.24
CA TYR A 85 43.70 10.35 -17.44
C TYR A 85 44.51 10.70 -16.18
N ASP A 86 45.65 10.06 -16.01
CA ASP A 86 46.56 10.30 -14.88
C ASP A 86 47.53 11.46 -15.15
N ASP A 87 47.64 11.87 -16.41
CA ASP A 87 48.53 12.97 -16.87
C ASP A 87 47.75 14.07 -17.61
N ASP A 88 48.29 15.30 -17.59
CA ASP A 88 47.65 16.47 -18.23
C ASP A 88 47.72 16.41 -19.78
N LYS A 89 48.61 15.60 -20.35
CA LYS A 89 48.70 15.36 -21.80
C LYS A 89 47.65 14.33 -22.29
N CYS A 90 46.92 13.71 -21.39
CA CYS A 90 45.96 12.67 -21.70
C CYS A 90 46.54 11.49 -22.49
N THR A 91 47.76 11.06 -22.09
CA THR A 91 48.43 9.91 -22.68
C THR A 91 48.35 8.65 -21.83
N LEU A 92 48.03 8.79 -20.53
CA LEU A 92 47.93 7.71 -19.54
C LEU A 92 46.50 7.55 -19.03
N PRO A 93 45.61 6.84 -19.77
CA PRO A 93 44.25 6.60 -19.33
C PRO A 93 44.24 5.75 -18.06
N LYS A 94 43.44 6.14 -17.05
CA LYS A 94 43.36 5.51 -15.72
C LYS A 94 42.01 4.89 -15.43
N ILE A 95 40.91 5.58 -15.80
CA ILE A 95 39.53 5.13 -15.53
C ILE A 95 38.77 5.18 -16.84
N ILE A 96 38.00 4.13 -17.12
CA ILE A 96 37.01 4.11 -18.20
C ILE A 96 35.62 4.13 -17.55
N ILE A 97 34.73 4.97 -18.09
CA ILE A 97 33.36 5.08 -17.66
C ILE A 97 32.44 4.82 -18.85
N GLU A 98 31.41 3.99 -18.63
CA GLU A 98 30.33 3.71 -19.57
C GLU A 98 29.01 4.14 -18.93
N CYS A 99 28.22 4.94 -19.64
CA CYS A 99 26.95 5.46 -19.19
C CYS A 99 25.79 4.77 -19.90
N LYS A 100 24.69 4.57 -19.22
CA LYS A 100 23.44 4.04 -19.80
C LYS A 100 22.24 4.86 -19.30
N ARG A 101 21.13 4.78 -20.05
CA ARG A 101 19.89 5.42 -19.64
C ARG A 101 19.34 4.82 -18.32
N PRO A 102 18.58 5.58 -17.53
CA PRO A 102 18.05 5.11 -16.24
C PRO A 102 17.16 3.87 -16.34
N GLU A 103 16.45 3.68 -17.45
CA GLU A 103 15.51 2.56 -17.66
C GLU A 103 16.18 1.32 -18.31
N VAL A 104 17.50 1.26 -18.31
CA VAL A 104 18.25 0.11 -18.86
C VAL A 104 17.90 -1.18 -18.13
N SER A 105 17.67 -2.27 -18.87
CA SER A 105 17.43 -3.59 -18.27
C SER A 105 18.71 -4.15 -17.65
N GLU A 106 18.58 -5.10 -16.71
CA GLU A 106 19.74 -5.74 -16.08
C GLU A 106 20.66 -6.40 -17.12
N LEU A 107 20.06 -7.04 -18.14
CA LEU A 107 20.82 -7.67 -19.22
C LEU A 107 21.63 -6.63 -20.03
N GLU A 108 20.99 -5.53 -20.43
CA GLU A 108 21.67 -4.44 -21.16
C GLU A 108 22.75 -3.78 -20.29
N PHE A 109 22.50 -3.65 -18.98
CA PHE A 109 23.50 -3.12 -18.05
C PHE A 109 24.74 -4.04 -17.94
N GLN A 110 24.52 -5.37 -17.87
CA GLN A 110 25.63 -6.33 -17.90
C GLN A 110 26.38 -6.28 -19.24
N GLN A 111 25.70 -6.10 -20.36
CA GLN A 111 26.34 -5.89 -21.67
C GLN A 111 27.20 -4.61 -21.68
N ALA A 112 26.76 -3.54 -21.04
CA ALA A 112 27.55 -2.32 -20.87
C ALA A 112 28.83 -2.56 -20.04
N VAL A 113 28.72 -3.40 -18.98
CA VAL A 113 29.90 -3.83 -18.22
C VAL A 113 30.92 -4.53 -19.11
N GLU A 114 30.51 -5.51 -19.91
CA GLU A 114 31.38 -6.20 -20.83
C GLU A 114 31.93 -5.27 -21.92
N GLN A 115 31.17 -4.28 -22.37
CA GLN A 115 31.63 -3.26 -23.31
C GLN A 115 32.73 -2.39 -22.70
N ALA A 116 32.57 -1.94 -21.45
CA ALA A 116 33.58 -1.16 -20.75
C ALA A 116 34.89 -1.93 -20.56
N PHE A 117 34.79 -3.23 -20.22
CA PHE A 117 35.97 -4.11 -20.19
C PHE A 117 36.63 -4.27 -21.56
N ALA A 118 35.85 -4.45 -22.63
CA ALA A 118 36.40 -4.53 -23.99
C ALA A 118 37.19 -3.26 -24.35
N TYR A 119 36.69 -2.08 -23.95
CA TYR A 119 37.44 -0.83 -24.11
C TYR A 119 38.73 -0.80 -23.28
N ALA A 120 38.68 -1.28 -22.03
CA ALA A 120 39.84 -1.35 -21.17
C ALA A 120 40.93 -2.28 -21.74
N TYR A 121 40.54 -3.43 -22.31
CA TYR A 121 41.46 -4.34 -23.00
C TYR A 121 42.03 -3.74 -24.29
N ALA A 122 41.27 -2.97 -25.04
CA ALA A 122 41.73 -2.32 -26.28
C ALA A 122 42.59 -1.09 -26.03
N THR A 123 42.45 -0.45 -24.86
CA THR A 123 43.18 0.76 -24.47
C THR A 123 44.54 0.41 -23.82
N ALA A 124 45.20 1.37 -23.24
CA ALA A 124 46.52 1.20 -22.64
C ALA A 124 46.48 0.34 -21.34
N ARG A 125 47.64 -0.27 -21.00
CA ARG A 125 47.82 -1.04 -19.75
C ARG A 125 47.70 -0.21 -18.46
N THR A 126 47.60 1.12 -18.58
CA THR A 126 47.50 2.05 -17.46
C THR A 126 46.08 2.11 -16.86
N ILE A 127 45.08 1.53 -17.53
CA ILE A 127 43.70 1.45 -16.97
C ILE A 127 43.70 0.62 -15.70
N LYS A 128 43.22 1.20 -14.62
CA LYS A 128 43.11 0.59 -13.28
C LYS A 128 41.68 0.45 -12.77
N TYR A 129 40.76 1.26 -13.28
CA TYR A 129 39.40 1.30 -12.79
C TYR A 129 38.42 1.38 -13.94
N ILE A 130 37.26 0.77 -13.73
CA ILE A 130 36.12 0.82 -14.64
C ILE A 130 34.88 1.23 -13.81
N TRP A 131 34.09 2.16 -14.32
CA TRP A 131 32.84 2.56 -13.76
C TRP A 131 31.73 2.45 -14.82
N VAL A 132 30.66 1.70 -14.53
CA VAL A 132 29.48 1.62 -15.38
C VAL A 132 28.31 2.15 -14.59
N THR A 133 27.57 3.12 -15.15
CA THR A 133 26.49 3.80 -14.46
C THR A 133 25.25 3.95 -15.33
N SER A 134 24.08 3.92 -14.70
CA SER A 134 22.80 4.32 -15.28
C SER A 134 22.18 5.52 -14.54
N GLY A 135 22.93 6.09 -13.58
CA GLY A 135 22.39 7.10 -12.65
C GLY A 135 21.52 6.53 -11.54
N ILE A 136 20.95 5.33 -11.76
CA ILE A 136 20.16 4.57 -10.75
C ILE A 136 21.03 3.48 -10.13
N LYS A 137 21.88 2.86 -10.93
CA LYS A 137 22.76 1.76 -10.53
C LYS A 137 24.17 2.04 -11.00
N ASP A 138 25.13 1.78 -10.11
CA ASP A 138 26.54 1.86 -10.37
C ASP A 138 27.21 0.50 -10.22
N LYS A 139 28.23 0.23 -11.04
CA LYS A 139 29.20 -0.83 -10.83
C LYS A 139 30.61 -0.29 -11.03
N TYR A 140 31.46 -0.61 -10.08
CA TYR A 140 32.85 -0.21 -10.09
C TYR A 140 33.76 -1.44 -10.06
N PHE A 141 34.87 -1.37 -10.77
CA PHE A 141 35.85 -2.47 -10.82
C PHE A 141 37.25 -1.94 -10.70
N GLU A 142 38.09 -2.64 -9.93
CA GLU A 142 39.53 -2.61 -10.11
C GLU A 142 39.91 -3.56 -11.27
N PHE A 143 40.77 -3.11 -12.17
CA PHE A 143 41.15 -3.84 -13.36
C PHE A 143 42.64 -3.93 -13.48
N ASN A 144 43.17 -5.13 -13.73
CA ASN A 144 44.57 -5.37 -14.02
C ASN A 144 44.69 -6.19 -15.31
N LYS A 145 45.03 -5.50 -16.39
CA LYS A 145 45.18 -6.12 -17.73
C LYS A 145 46.26 -7.19 -17.80
N ASP A 146 47.37 -7.01 -17.08
CA ASP A 146 48.52 -7.93 -17.15
C ASP A 146 48.25 -9.25 -16.43
N LYS A 147 47.41 -9.24 -15.41
CA LYS A 147 46.99 -10.42 -14.65
C LYS A 147 45.64 -10.97 -15.08
N ASP A 148 44.95 -10.29 -16.02
CA ASP A 148 43.59 -10.58 -16.41
C ASP A 148 42.59 -10.60 -15.20
N GLU A 149 42.84 -9.71 -14.25
CA GLU A 149 42.03 -9.61 -13.02
C GLU A 149 40.96 -8.54 -13.16
N ARG A 150 39.73 -8.93 -12.84
CA ARG A 150 38.55 -8.07 -12.70
C ARG A 150 38.05 -8.22 -11.27
N LYS A 151 38.08 -7.16 -10.48
CA LYS A 151 37.67 -7.18 -9.09
C LYS A 151 36.63 -6.11 -8.85
N ASP A 152 35.51 -6.45 -8.21
CA ASP A 152 34.53 -5.48 -7.78
C ASP A 152 35.14 -4.46 -6.82
N ALA A 153 34.81 -3.20 -7.03
CA ALA A 153 35.20 -2.09 -6.18
C ALA A 153 33.97 -1.40 -5.60
N PRO A 154 34.04 -0.78 -4.42
CA PRO A 154 32.91 -0.04 -3.86
C PRO A 154 32.72 1.32 -4.53
N ASP A 155 33.78 1.85 -5.15
CA ASP A 155 33.83 3.16 -5.80
C ASP A 155 35.01 3.27 -6.73
N ILE A 156 35.21 4.43 -7.39
CA ILE A 156 36.47 4.87 -7.99
C ILE A 156 37.25 5.73 -6.97
N PRO A 157 38.59 5.81 -7.07
CA PRO A 157 39.37 6.64 -6.17
C PRO A 157 39.11 8.14 -6.41
N ASN A 158 39.09 8.92 -5.33
CA ASN A 158 39.22 10.37 -5.45
C ASN A 158 40.61 10.77 -6.05
N TYR A 159 40.68 11.95 -6.66
CA TYR A 159 41.92 12.44 -7.23
C TYR A 159 43.05 12.46 -6.19
N GLY A 160 44.15 11.77 -6.49
CA GLY A 160 45.32 11.62 -5.61
C GLY A 160 45.23 10.50 -4.57
N VAL A 161 44.16 9.68 -4.60
CA VAL A 161 44.03 8.50 -3.73
C VAL A 161 44.54 7.26 -4.44
N ASP A 162 45.42 6.50 -3.76
CA ASP A 162 46.03 5.27 -4.32
C ASP A 162 45.32 3.99 -3.86
N LYS A 163 44.61 4.01 -2.74
CA LYS A 163 43.94 2.83 -2.18
C LYS A 163 42.50 3.12 -1.83
N LEU A 164 41.62 2.33 -2.40
CA LEU A 164 40.18 2.43 -2.12
C LEU A 164 39.84 1.97 -0.70
N ALA A 165 38.81 2.61 -0.11
CA ALA A 165 38.13 2.09 1.08
C ALA A 165 37.30 0.83 0.73
N LYS A 166 36.94 0.04 1.75
CA LYS A 166 36.09 -1.16 1.55
C LYS A 166 34.63 -0.84 1.27
N TYR A 167 34.17 0.38 1.55
CA TYR A 167 32.78 0.82 1.43
C TYR A 167 32.69 2.27 0.96
N LYS A 168 31.55 2.65 0.41
CA LYS A 168 31.29 3.98 -0.16
C LYS A 168 30.46 4.88 0.77
N TYR A 169 29.44 4.32 1.44
CA TYR A 169 28.46 5.08 2.20
C TYR A 169 28.67 4.95 3.70
N ALA A 170 28.72 6.12 4.38
CA ALA A 170 28.92 6.21 5.83
C ALA A 170 28.15 7.41 6.42
N LYS A 171 27.70 7.30 7.67
CA LYS A 171 27.00 8.35 8.39
C LYS A 171 27.82 9.63 8.47
N GLY A 172 27.20 10.76 8.09
CA GLY A 172 27.85 12.08 8.07
C GLY A 172 28.93 12.21 6.99
N GLY A 173 28.88 11.38 5.96
CA GLY A 173 29.64 11.50 4.73
C GLY A 173 29.27 12.76 3.93
N GLU A 174 29.93 13.00 2.81
CA GLU A 174 29.60 14.11 1.93
C GLU A 174 28.29 13.85 1.20
N ASP A 175 27.47 14.89 1.09
CA ASP A 175 26.23 14.83 0.33
C ASP A 175 26.55 14.98 -1.17
N ILE A 176 26.36 13.91 -1.92
CA ILE A 176 26.65 13.87 -3.36
C ILE A 176 25.77 14.84 -4.17
N SER A 177 24.61 15.23 -3.64
CA SER A 177 23.71 16.21 -4.27
C SER A 177 24.15 17.66 -4.05
N LYS A 178 25.05 17.88 -3.10
CA LYS A 178 25.56 19.22 -2.74
C LYS A 178 27.02 19.33 -3.12
N VAL A 179 27.28 19.97 -4.24
CA VAL A 179 28.66 20.33 -4.60
C VAL A 179 29.24 21.22 -3.52
N SER A 180 30.21 20.68 -2.78
CA SER A 180 30.90 21.42 -1.72
C SER A 180 31.67 22.59 -2.33
N GLU A 181 31.47 23.82 -1.81
CA GLU A 181 32.31 24.98 -2.16
C GLU A 181 33.72 24.87 -1.56
N LYS A 182 33.97 23.86 -0.71
CA LYS A 182 35.29 23.57 -0.13
C LYS A 182 36.21 23.00 -1.18
N LYS A 183 37.45 23.49 -1.19
CA LYS A 183 38.52 22.90 -2.01
C LYS A 183 38.67 21.41 -1.70
N ILE A 184 38.63 20.60 -2.74
CA ILE A 184 38.85 19.15 -2.65
C ILE A 184 40.27 18.91 -2.13
N GLU A 185 40.40 18.22 -0.99
CA GLU A 185 41.66 17.86 -0.41
C GLU A 185 42.31 16.72 -1.24
N TYR A 186 43.43 16.99 -1.84
CA TYR A 186 44.19 16.01 -2.62
C TYR A 186 44.62 14.81 -1.74
N GLY A 187 44.41 13.60 -2.23
CA GLY A 187 44.86 12.38 -1.56
C GLY A 187 44.00 11.90 -0.39
N LYS A 188 42.81 12.47 -0.17
CA LYS A 188 41.90 12.05 0.91
C LYS A 188 40.70 11.31 0.35
N GLN A 189 40.50 10.05 0.79
CA GLN A 189 39.33 9.29 0.45
C GLN A 189 38.12 9.92 1.10
N LYS A 190 37.04 10.09 0.33
CA LYS A 190 35.75 10.56 0.79
C LYS A 190 34.80 9.41 0.98
N TYR A 191 33.90 9.55 1.95
CA TYR A 191 32.71 8.73 2.12
C TYR A 191 31.48 9.59 1.82
N PHE A 192 30.45 8.98 1.30
CA PHE A 192 29.22 9.67 0.93
C PHE A 192 28.10 9.36 1.90
N GLU A 193 27.24 10.33 2.11
CA GLU A 193 25.97 10.10 2.80
C GLU A 193 24.95 9.55 1.80
N LEU A 194 23.92 8.86 2.30
CA LEU A 194 22.82 8.39 1.47
C LEU A 194 22.03 9.57 0.90
N LYS A 195 21.69 9.52 -0.38
CA LYS A 195 20.95 10.60 -1.05
C LYS A 195 19.43 10.47 -0.87
N THR A 196 18.74 11.59 -0.69
CA THR A 196 17.28 11.65 -0.85
C THR A 196 16.93 11.60 -2.34
N VAL A 197 15.81 11.00 -2.67
CA VAL A 197 15.37 10.82 -4.06
C VAL A 197 13.94 11.32 -4.27
N ALA A 198 13.64 11.75 -5.50
CA ALA A 198 12.29 12.14 -5.89
C ALA A 198 11.39 10.90 -6.10
N GLU A 199 10.06 11.11 -6.10
CA GLU A 199 9.05 10.04 -6.28
C GLU A 199 9.32 9.20 -7.54
N ASP A 200 9.51 9.85 -8.69
CA ASP A 200 9.72 9.15 -9.96
C ASP A 200 11.01 8.33 -10.00
N GLU A 201 12.08 8.86 -9.42
CA GLU A 201 13.36 8.17 -9.31
C GLU A 201 13.22 6.93 -8.41
N LEU A 202 12.60 7.07 -7.23
CA LEU A 202 12.38 5.97 -6.30
C LEU A 202 11.49 4.87 -6.90
N ARG A 203 10.43 5.27 -7.61
CA ARG A 203 9.55 4.33 -8.32
C ARG A 203 10.32 3.53 -9.37
N ASN A 204 11.19 4.17 -10.13
CA ASN A 204 12.03 3.50 -11.12
C ASN A 204 13.02 2.54 -10.47
N ILE A 205 13.64 2.91 -9.34
CA ILE A 205 14.54 2.05 -8.56
C ILE A 205 13.80 0.79 -8.11
N PHE A 206 12.62 0.92 -7.48
CA PHE A 206 11.83 -0.23 -7.05
C PHE A 206 11.43 -1.13 -8.21
N LYS A 207 11.00 -0.54 -9.33
CA LYS A 207 10.64 -1.30 -10.54
C LYS A 207 11.81 -2.10 -11.09
N GLN A 208 12.99 -1.51 -11.18
CA GLN A 208 14.19 -2.19 -11.70
C GLN A 208 14.69 -3.26 -10.73
N ALA A 209 14.72 -2.98 -9.42
CA ALA A 209 15.07 -3.95 -8.40
C ALA A 209 14.14 -5.17 -8.44
N HIS A 210 12.84 -4.95 -8.59
CA HIS A 210 11.86 -6.02 -8.75
C HIS A 210 12.07 -6.82 -10.04
N GLN A 211 12.26 -6.13 -11.18
CA GLN A 211 12.51 -6.78 -12.46
C GLN A 211 13.77 -7.67 -12.41
N ALA A 212 14.82 -7.22 -11.71
CA ALA A 212 16.05 -8.01 -11.53
C ALA A 212 15.81 -9.30 -10.72
N LEU A 213 14.81 -9.33 -9.83
CA LEU A 213 14.48 -10.51 -9.03
C LEU A 213 13.72 -11.57 -9.83
N TRP A 214 12.73 -11.19 -10.63
CA TRP A 214 11.93 -12.16 -11.37
C TRP A 214 12.47 -12.48 -12.77
N ALA A 215 13.38 -11.65 -13.30
CA ALA A 215 14.10 -11.95 -14.54
C ALA A 215 14.87 -13.26 -14.41
N GLY A 216 14.56 -14.22 -15.30
CA GLY A 216 15.12 -15.57 -15.27
C GLY A 216 14.14 -16.66 -14.79
N GLY A 217 12.95 -16.30 -14.33
CA GLY A 217 11.84 -17.24 -14.11
C GLY A 217 11.93 -18.11 -12.86
N GLU A 218 12.85 -17.83 -11.94
CA GLU A 218 12.96 -18.54 -10.65
C GLU A 218 11.86 -18.15 -9.65
N LEU A 219 11.40 -16.89 -9.73
CA LEU A 219 10.32 -16.34 -8.92
C LEU A 219 9.23 -15.82 -9.84
N ASN A 220 7.98 -15.96 -9.45
CA ASN A 220 6.90 -15.20 -10.09
C ASN A 220 6.91 -13.73 -9.62
N PRO A 221 6.22 -12.80 -10.29
CA PRO A 221 6.23 -11.38 -9.93
C PRO A 221 5.83 -11.10 -8.48
N SER A 222 4.88 -11.84 -7.93
CA SER A 222 4.41 -11.69 -6.55
C SER A 222 5.45 -12.17 -5.53
N GLU A 223 6.12 -13.29 -5.79
CA GLU A 223 7.23 -13.78 -4.94
C GLU A 223 8.42 -12.83 -4.98
N ALA A 224 8.73 -12.28 -6.15
CA ALA A 224 9.78 -11.28 -6.31
C ALA A 224 9.47 -10.00 -5.53
N PHE A 225 8.19 -9.59 -5.50
CA PHE A 225 7.73 -8.45 -4.69
C PHE A 225 7.92 -8.75 -3.20
N ASP A 226 7.50 -9.92 -2.72
CA ASP A 226 7.64 -10.34 -1.32
C ASP A 226 9.11 -10.36 -0.85
N GLU A 227 10.01 -10.83 -1.70
CA GLU A 227 11.45 -10.84 -1.41
C GLU A 227 12.05 -9.42 -1.44
N LEU A 228 11.57 -8.55 -2.35
CA LEU A 228 12.00 -7.15 -2.37
C LEU A 228 11.56 -6.40 -1.10
N ASP A 229 10.35 -6.65 -0.61
CA ASP A 229 9.83 -6.08 0.64
C ASP A 229 10.74 -6.41 1.83
N LYS A 230 11.25 -7.66 1.90
CA LYS A 230 12.21 -8.06 2.94
C LYS A 230 13.52 -7.27 2.85
N LEU A 231 14.00 -6.98 1.63
CA LEU A 231 15.22 -6.20 1.43
C LEU A 231 15.01 -4.71 1.72
N ILE A 232 13.85 -4.15 1.35
CA ILE A 232 13.47 -2.78 1.72
C ILE A 232 13.40 -2.65 3.24
N PHE A 233 12.83 -3.64 3.92
CA PHE A 233 12.83 -3.69 5.38
C PHE A 233 14.24 -3.68 5.97
N CYS A 234 15.16 -4.52 5.46
CA CYS A 234 16.55 -4.52 5.89
C CYS A 234 17.21 -3.14 5.70
N LYS A 235 16.92 -2.48 4.59
CA LYS A 235 17.44 -1.15 4.27
C LYS A 235 16.98 -0.12 5.28
N ILE A 236 15.67 -0.03 5.54
CA ILE A 236 15.10 0.92 6.52
C ILE A 236 15.60 0.58 7.92
N TRP A 237 15.65 -0.70 8.28
CA TRP A 237 16.15 -1.16 9.56
C TRP A 237 17.61 -0.71 9.78
N ASP A 238 18.45 -0.90 8.77
CA ASP A 238 19.84 -0.46 8.81
C ASP A 238 19.98 1.06 8.94
N GLU A 239 19.22 1.84 8.17
CA GLU A 239 19.27 3.31 8.22
C GLU A 239 18.86 3.89 9.59
N ARG A 240 17.96 3.22 10.31
CA ARG A 240 17.47 3.63 11.64
C ARG A 240 18.43 3.28 12.78
N HIS A 241 19.43 2.44 12.55
CA HIS A 241 20.42 2.14 13.57
C HIS A 241 21.23 3.39 13.95
N PRO A 242 21.39 3.67 15.26
CA PRO A 242 22.25 4.74 15.71
C PRO A 242 23.69 4.51 15.26
N ARG A 243 24.29 5.49 14.58
CA ARG A 243 25.67 5.46 14.10
C ARG A 243 26.43 6.71 14.43
N LYS A 244 27.73 6.56 14.70
CA LYS A 244 28.66 7.67 14.79
C LYS A 244 29.05 8.15 13.40
N LYS A 245 29.48 9.38 13.30
CA LYS A 245 30.01 9.93 12.05
C LYS A 245 31.20 9.10 11.56
N GLY A 246 31.16 8.68 10.28
CA GLY A 246 32.17 7.83 9.65
C GLY A 246 31.88 6.33 9.78
N GLU A 247 30.90 5.89 10.54
CA GLU A 247 30.49 4.49 10.57
C GLU A 247 29.69 4.12 9.32
N PRO A 248 30.04 2.98 8.66
CA PRO A 248 29.38 2.59 7.43
C PRO A 248 27.93 2.13 7.65
N TYR A 249 27.10 2.34 6.64
CA TYR A 249 25.84 1.62 6.53
C TYR A 249 26.11 0.15 6.20
N LEU A 250 25.33 -0.75 6.77
CA LEU A 250 25.51 -2.19 6.56
C LEU A 250 24.83 -2.67 5.28
N PHE A 251 23.76 -1.99 4.86
CA PHE A 251 23.06 -2.28 3.62
C PHE A 251 23.75 -1.63 2.41
N GLN A 252 24.94 -2.09 2.13
CA GLN A 252 25.75 -1.71 0.95
C GLN A 252 26.77 -2.80 0.62
N ILE A 253 27.34 -2.77 -0.57
CA ILE A 253 28.36 -3.69 -1.00
C ILE A 253 29.71 -3.28 -0.36
N PHE A 254 30.32 -4.18 0.44
CA PHE A 254 31.70 -4.03 0.90
C PHE A 254 32.61 -4.85 0.00
N SER A 255 33.64 -4.24 -0.53
CA SER A 255 34.62 -4.94 -1.37
C SER A 255 35.56 -5.81 -0.53
N GLU A 256 35.56 -7.10 -0.82
CA GLU A 256 36.49 -8.08 -0.25
C GLU A 256 37.55 -8.52 -1.30
N GLU A 257 38.40 -9.46 -0.94
CA GLU A 257 39.53 -9.91 -1.79
C GLU A 257 39.07 -10.55 -3.11
N THR A 258 37.93 -11.24 -3.10
CA THR A 258 37.32 -11.88 -4.26
C THR A 258 35.82 -11.55 -4.36
N GLU A 259 35.27 -11.64 -5.57
CA GLU A 259 33.83 -11.44 -5.79
C GLU A 259 32.97 -12.43 -5.01
N GLU A 260 33.42 -13.69 -4.94
CA GLU A 260 32.72 -14.72 -4.17
C GLU A 260 32.67 -14.36 -2.68
N LYS A 261 33.77 -13.89 -2.11
CA LYS A 261 33.85 -13.46 -0.71
C LYS A 261 32.99 -12.20 -0.47
N THR A 262 33.04 -11.22 -1.37
CA THR A 262 32.18 -10.02 -1.35
C THR A 262 30.70 -10.41 -1.28
N THR A 263 30.28 -11.30 -2.18
CA THR A 263 28.88 -11.74 -2.27
C THR A 263 28.44 -12.54 -1.05
N LYS A 264 29.30 -13.43 -0.53
CA LYS A 264 29.03 -14.24 0.66
C LYS A 264 28.91 -13.40 1.94
N GLU A 265 29.81 -12.46 2.14
CA GLU A 265 29.80 -11.56 3.30
C GLU A 265 28.59 -10.59 3.24
N LEU A 266 28.24 -10.11 2.04
CA LEU A 266 27.04 -9.33 1.84
C LEU A 266 25.79 -10.14 2.19
N TYR A 267 25.66 -11.35 1.66
CA TYR A 267 24.53 -12.24 1.95
C TYR A 267 24.35 -12.44 3.47
N LYS A 268 25.45 -12.78 4.15
CA LYS A 268 25.43 -12.96 5.61
C LYS A 268 24.95 -11.70 6.32
N ARG A 269 25.51 -10.54 5.97
CA ARG A 269 25.17 -9.26 6.62
C ARG A 269 23.70 -8.88 6.41
N ILE A 270 23.15 -9.08 5.20
CA ILE A 270 21.74 -8.81 4.90
C ILE A 270 20.81 -9.78 5.64
N THR A 271 21.16 -11.07 5.69
CA THR A 271 20.36 -12.06 6.45
C THR A 271 20.42 -11.83 7.96
N ASP A 272 21.55 -11.37 8.48
CA ASP A 272 21.69 -10.99 9.90
C ASP A 272 20.82 -9.75 10.23
N LEU A 273 20.84 -8.72 9.39
CA LEU A 273 19.94 -7.54 9.51
C LEU A 273 18.47 -7.94 9.48
N TYR A 274 18.10 -8.84 8.56
CA TYR A 274 16.73 -9.35 8.49
C TYR A 274 16.35 -10.12 9.74
N ALA A 275 17.20 -11.01 10.21
CA ALA A 275 16.95 -11.80 11.41
C ALA A 275 16.85 -10.95 12.69
N GLU A 276 17.59 -9.84 12.76
CA GLU A 276 17.50 -8.88 13.85
C GLU A 276 16.16 -8.15 13.84
N GLY A 277 15.77 -7.59 12.69
CA GLY A 277 14.48 -6.89 12.53
C GLY A 277 13.28 -7.85 12.71
N LYS A 278 13.36 -9.07 12.19
CA LYS A 278 12.33 -10.13 12.34
C LYS A 278 11.98 -10.41 13.81
N LYS A 279 12.93 -10.33 14.74
CA LYS A 279 12.67 -10.54 16.18
C LYS A 279 11.67 -9.53 16.73
N ARG A 280 11.57 -8.36 16.13
CA ARG A 280 10.66 -7.29 16.56
C ARG A 280 9.23 -7.49 16.06
N ASP A 281 9.08 -8.07 14.85
CA ASP A 281 7.79 -8.31 14.18
C ASP A 281 7.65 -9.76 13.67
N PRO A 282 7.70 -10.77 14.55
CA PRO A 282 7.76 -12.18 14.16
C PRO A 282 6.47 -12.68 13.51
N GLU A 283 5.36 -11.96 13.65
CA GLU A 283 4.06 -12.37 13.11
C GLU A 283 3.93 -12.05 11.62
N VAL A 284 4.62 -11.02 11.16
CA VAL A 284 4.55 -10.55 9.76
C VAL A 284 5.75 -11.06 8.96
N PHE A 285 6.93 -11.07 9.56
CA PHE A 285 8.16 -11.57 8.94
C PHE A 285 8.46 -13.00 9.41
N LYS A 286 7.65 -13.99 8.96
CA LYS A 286 7.80 -15.39 9.36
C LYS A 286 8.88 -16.12 8.57
N ASP A 287 8.87 -15.93 7.26
CA ASP A 287 9.77 -16.61 6.34
C ASP A 287 11.14 -15.94 6.29
N ASP A 288 12.16 -16.73 6.01
CA ASP A 288 13.50 -16.21 5.75
C ASP A 288 13.62 -15.68 4.31
N ILE A 289 14.68 -14.93 4.01
CA ILE A 289 15.00 -14.50 2.66
C ILE A 289 15.36 -15.74 1.82
N ARG A 290 14.68 -15.90 0.67
CA ARG A 290 14.86 -17.06 -0.23
C ARG A 290 15.73 -16.75 -1.45
N LEU A 291 16.29 -15.55 -1.52
CA LEU A 291 17.11 -15.10 -2.64
C LEU A 291 18.50 -15.72 -2.62
N SER A 292 19.04 -15.98 -3.79
CA SER A 292 20.46 -16.32 -3.94
C SER A 292 21.35 -15.12 -3.57
N PRO A 293 22.59 -15.36 -3.13
CA PRO A 293 23.53 -14.28 -2.81
C PRO A 293 23.73 -13.28 -3.96
N GLN A 294 23.73 -13.74 -5.21
CA GLN A 294 23.85 -12.88 -6.38
C GLN A 294 22.66 -11.97 -6.59
N LYS A 295 21.43 -12.48 -6.39
CA LYS A 295 20.22 -11.66 -6.47
C LYS A 295 20.18 -10.59 -5.37
N ILE A 296 20.57 -10.92 -4.15
CA ILE A 296 20.73 -9.93 -3.07
C ILE A 296 21.73 -8.85 -3.46
N LYS A 297 22.91 -9.23 -3.98
CA LYS A 297 23.91 -8.26 -4.44
C LYS A 297 23.36 -7.33 -5.52
N THR A 298 22.62 -7.87 -6.47
CA THR A 298 21.99 -7.08 -7.52
C THR A 298 21.00 -6.06 -6.96
N VAL A 299 20.10 -6.46 -6.06
CA VAL A 299 19.10 -5.55 -5.46
C VAL A 299 19.75 -4.52 -4.55
N VAL A 300 20.73 -4.92 -3.74
CA VAL A 300 21.49 -3.98 -2.89
C VAL A 300 22.12 -2.90 -3.77
N GLY A 301 22.68 -3.24 -4.92
CA GLY A 301 23.26 -2.27 -5.86
C GLY A 301 22.26 -1.22 -6.40
N TYR A 302 20.95 -1.51 -6.40
CA TYR A 302 19.92 -0.50 -6.71
C TYR A 302 19.56 0.38 -5.52
N LEU A 303 19.65 -0.14 -4.30
CA LEU A 303 19.11 0.51 -3.11
C LEU A 303 20.19 1.16 -2.21
N GLU A 304 21.46 0.76 -2.33
CA GLU A 304 22.52 1.14 -1.37
C GLU A 304 22.79 2.65 -1.31
N SER A 305 22.62 3.37 -2.43
CA SER A 305 22.96 4.80 -2.55
C SER A 305 21.88 5.74 -2.00
N ILE A 306 20.65 5.26 -1.84
CA ILE A 306 19.51 6.10 -1.48
C ILE A 306 19.18 6.02 0.00
N SER A 307 18.57 7.06 0.55
CA SER A 307 17.99 7.06 1.89
C SER A 307 16.48 6.94 1.81
N LEU A 308 15.92 5.85 2.34
CA LEU A 308 14.49 5.68 2.52
C LEU A 308 13.99 6.41 3.77
N SER A 309 14.83 6.56 4.79
CA SER A 309 14.45 7.24 6.03
C SER A 309 14.34 8.75 5.89
N THR A 310 15.20 9.39 5.08
CA THR A 310 15.24 10.85 4.92
C THR A 310 14.54 11.35 3.65
N THR A 311 14.19 10.47 2.71
CA THR A 311 13.32 10.80 1.58
C THR A 311 11.94 11.21 2.13
N ASP A 312 11.34 12.26 1.58
CA ASP A 312 10.07 12.78 2.07
C ASP A 312 8.96 11.72 2.04
N LEU A 313 8.05 11.80 3.02
CA LEU A 313 7.04 10.78 3.25
C LEU A 313 6.07 10.60 2.08
N ASP A 314 5.70 11.71 1.45
CA ASP A 314 4.77 11.70 0.32
C ASP A 314 5.40 11.01 -0.89
N SER A 315 6.66 11.33 -1.21
CA SER A 315 7.39 10.73 -2.34
C SER A 315 7.60 9.24 -2.15
N LYS A 316 8.08 8.80 -0.98
CA LYS A 316 8.31 7.36 -0.74
C LYS A 316 7.01 6.56 -0.66
N GLY A 317 5.97 7.11 -0.05
CA GLY A 317 4.67 6.48 0.03
C GLY A 317 4.02 6.31 -1.34
N LYS A 318 3.96 7.36 -2.14
CA LYS A 318 3.41 7.31 -3.51
C LYS A 318 4.21 6.39 -4.43
N ALA A 319 5.55 6.43 -4.34
CA ALA A 319 6.41 5.53 -5.12
C ALA A 319 6.11 4.07 -4.79
N PHE A 320 6.02 3.73 -3.51
CA PHE A 320 5.76 2.36 -3.04
C PHE A 320 4.35 1.90 -3.40
N GLU A 321 3.32 2.72 -3.18
CA GLU A 321 1.95 2.36 -3.54
C GLU A 321 1.74 2.23 -5.06
N THR A 322 2.35 3.10 -5.87
CA THR A 322 2.28 3.00 -7.33
C THR A 322 2.97 1.72 -7.81
N PHE A 323 4.10 1.40 -7.20
CA PHE A 323 4.83 0.17 -7.44
C PHE A 323 3.98 -1.05 -7.07
N MET A 324 3.42 -1.11 -5.85
CA MET A 324 2.50 -2.16 -5.41
C MET A 324 1.30 -2.33 -6.34
N GLY A 325 0.62 -1.24 -6.67
CA GLY A 325 -0.60 -1.26 -7.49
C GLY A 325 -0.39 -1.88 -8.87
N SER A 326 0.84 -1.97 -9.36
CA SER A 326 1.15 -2.65 -10.62
C SER A 326 1.15 -4.19 -10.52
N PHE A 327 1.38 -4.75 -9.32
CA PHE A 327 1.51 -6.20 -9.10
C PHE A 327 0.25 -6.86 -8.53
N PHE A 328 -0.48 -6.14 -7.68
CA PHE A 328 -1.68 -6.69 -7.04
C PHE A 328 -2.94 -6.60 -7.91
N ARG A 329 -2.89 -5.90 -9.06
CA ARG A 329 -3.99 -5.89 -10.03
C ARG A 329 -4.08 -7.23 -10.73
N GLY A 330 -4.90 -8.15 -10.22
CA GLY A 330 -5.29 -9.38 -10.90
C GLY A 330 -4.85 -10.70 -10.27
N ASP A 331 -3.72 -10.79 -9.59
CA ASP A 331 -3.21 -12.07 -9.08
C ASP A 331 -3.86 -12.53 -7.76
N PHE A 332 -4.35 -11.60 -6.94
CA PHE A 332 -4.94 -11.92 -5.62
C PHE A 332 -6.45 -11.79 -5.54
N GLY A 333 -7.14 -11.32 -6.59
CA GLY A 333 -8.59 -11.10 -6.58
C GLY A 333 -9.06 -10.13 -5.49
N GLN A 334 -8.14 -9.32 -4.93
CA GLN A 334 -8.44 -8.34 -3.89
C GLN A 334 -8.45 -6.94 -4.48
N PHE A 335 -9.46 -6.17 -4.07
CA PHE A 335 -9.71 -4.84 -4.60
C PHE A 335 -9.19 -3.81 -3.61
N PHE A 336 -8.24 -2.98 -4.04
CA PHE A 336 -7.81 -1.83 -3.24
C PHE A 336 -8.86 -0.73 -3.29
N THR A 337 -9.12 -0.11 -2.15
CA THR A 337 -10.00 1.05 -2.10
C THR A 337 -9.30 2.25 -2.75
N PRO A 338 -9.88 2.87 -3.77
CA PRO A 338 -9.30 4.04 -4.41
C PRO A 338 -9.01 5.19 -3.44
N ARG A 339 -7.87 5.85 -3.61
CA ARG A 339 -7.37 6.87 -2.66
C ARG A 339 -8.35 8.00 -2.39
N ASN A 340 -9.07 8.48 -3.41
CA ASN A 340 -10.04 9.55 -3.22
C ASN A 340 -11.19 9.14 -2.28
N ILE A 341 -11.59 7.87 -2.33
CA ILE A 341 -12.60 7.31 -1.42
C ILE A 341 -12.01 7.18 -0.01
N VAL A 342 -10.78 6.66 0.11
CA VAL A 342 -10.08 6.55 1.41
C VAL A 342 -9.93 7.92 2.07
N LYS A 343 -9.43 8.90 1.30
CA LYS A 343 -9.26 10.28 1.76
C LYS A 343 -10.57 10.88 2.22
N PHE A 344 -11.62 10.77 1.40
CA PHE A 344 -12.96 11.26 1.74
C PHE A 344 -13.44 10.69 3.09
N ILE A 345 -13.36 9.36 3.27
CA ILE A 345 -13.83 8.70 4.49
C ILE A 345 -13.05 9.18 5.72
N VAL A 346 -11.74 9.25 5.62
CA VAL A 346 -10.89 9.66 6.74
C VAL A 346 -11.06 11.14 7.08
N ASP A 347 -11.17 12.01 6.07
CA ASP A 347 -11.26 13.46 6.28
C ASP A 347 -12.55 13.88 7.00
N VAL A 348 -13.67 13.18 6.76
CA VAL A 348 -14.95 13.54 7.37
C VAL A 348 -15.09 13.11 8.82
N LEU A 349 -14.38 12.07 9.26
CA LEU A 349 -14.44 11.55 10.63
C LEU A 349 -13.56 12.40 11.57
N PRO A 350 -14.01 12.69 12.82
CA PRO A 350 -13.25 13.50 13.78
C PRO A 350 -12.11 12.70 14.46
N ILE A 351 -11.27 12.03 13.65
CA ILE A 351 -10.10 11.27 14.13
C ILE A 351 -9.03 12.26 14.63
N ASN A 352 -8.45 11.99 15.79
CA ASN A 352 -7.34 12.69 16.39
C ASN A 352 -6.31 11.73 17.00
N ASN A 353 -5.25 12.24 17.61
CA ASN A 353 -4.14 11.45 18.15
C ASN A 353 -4.50 10.51 19.33
N THR A 354 -5.64 10.73 19.98
CA THR A 354 -6.12 9.87 21.07
C THR A 354 -7.14 8.82 20.60
N SER A 355 -7.61 8.93 19.37
CA SER A 355 -8.61 8.07 18.78
C SER A 355 -8.07 6.68 18.49
N ARG A 356 -8.75 5.63 18.93
CA ARG A 356 -8.43 4.25 18.55
C ARG A 356 -9.12 3.90 17.24
N VAL A 357 -8.35 3.59 16.23
CA VAL A 357 -8.82 3.33 14.86
C VAL A 357 -8.52 1.87 14.48
N LEU A 358 -9.50 1.19 13.89
CA LEU A 358 -9.36 -0.17 13.38
C LEU A 358 -9.83 -0.24 11.92
N ASP A 359 -9.05 -0.93 11.09
CA ASP A 359 -9.51 -1.47 9.82
C ASP A 359 -9.57 -3.00 9.90
N THR A 360 -10.78 -3.57 9.77
CA THR A 360 -11.03 -5.01 9.93
C THR A 360 -10.63 -5.85 8.72
N SER A 361 -10.30 -5.21 7.60
CA SER A 361 -9.87 -5.82 6.33
C SER A 361 -8.95 -4.86 5.59
N CYS A 362 -7.76 -4.60 6.19
CA CYS A 362 -6.97 -3.42 5.87
C CYS A 362 -6.27 -3.47 4.49
N GLY A 363 -6.25 -4.62 3.82
CA GLY A 363 -5.52 -4.76 2.57
C GLY A 363 -4.08 -4.28 2.72
N SER A 364 -3.62 -3.40 1.86
CA SER A 364 -2.29 -2.79 1.92
C SER A 364 -2.14 -1.64 2.94
N GLY A 365 -3.15 -1.40 3.79
CA GLY A 365 -3.10 -0.37 4.84
C GLY A 365 -3.53 1.03 4.40
N GLY A 366 -4.25 1.17 3.29
CA GLY A 366 -4.63 2.47 2.75
C GLY A 366 -5.36 3.37 3.76
N PHE A 367 -6.39 2.87 4.45
CA PHE A 367 -7.10 3.64 5.47
C PHE A 367 -6.21 3.99 6.67
N LEU A 368 -5.33 3.07 7.07
CA LEU A 368 -4.41 3.28 8.19
C LEU A 368 -3.44 4.43 7.90
N LEU A 369 -2.88 4.46 6.69
CA LEU A 369 -1.96 5.51 6.23
C LEU A 369 -2.63 6.88 6.21
N TYR A 370 -3.84 6.98 5.67
CA TYR A 370 -4.55 8.24 5.62
C TYR A 370 -4.99 8.73 7.01
N ALA A 371 -5.32 7.82 7.93
CA ALA A 371 -5.57 8.17 9.33
C ALA A 371 -4.30 8.70 10.00
N LEU A 372 -3.14 8.09 9.75
CA LEU A 372 -1.84 8.55 10.23
C LEU A 372 -1.48 9.93 9.65
N ASP A 373 -1.63 10.12 8.34
CA ASP A 373 -1.37 11.39 7.67
C ASP A 373 -2.26 12.53 8.21
N LYS A 374 -3.53 12.23 8.49
CA LYS A 374 -4.44 13.18 9.12
C LYS A 374 -3.94 13.62 10.50
N VAL A 375 -3.48 12.69 11.33
CA VAL A 375 -2.96 13.01 12.68
C VAL A 375 -1.62 13.72 12.60
N ARG A 376 -0.78 13.45 11.61
CA ARG A 376 0.45 14.22 11.35
C ARG A 376 0.16 15.67 11.00
N LYS A 377 -0.80 15.93 10.13
CA LYS A 377 -1.22 17.31 9.80
C LYS A 377 -1.73 18.07 11.03
N GLN A 378 -2.40 17.36 11.94
CA GLN A 378 -2.79 17.95 13.22
C GLN A 378 -1.57 18.22 14.11
N ALA A 379 -0.53 17.38 14.06
CA ALA A 379 0.72 17.63 14.77
C ALA A 379 1.45 18.87 14.22
N ASP A 380 1.46 19.08 12.88
CA ASP A 380 2.01 20.27 12.24
C ASP A 380 1.29 21.54 12.71
N GLU A 381 -0.05 21.48 12.88
CA GLU A 381 -0.86 22.60 13.39
C GLU A 381 -0.63 22.82 14.90
N TYR A 382 -0.41 21.75 15.67
CA TYR A 382 -0.20 21.80 17.11
C TYR A 382 1.19 22.32 17.49
N SER A 383 2.23 21.96 16.73
CA SER A 383 3.62 22.35 16.95
C SER A 383 4.21 22.98 15.67
N PRO A 384 3.86 24.24 15.34
CA PRO A 384 4.20 24.87 14.06
C PRO A 384 5.70 25.13 13.87
N ASP A 385 6.46 25.27 14.95
CA ASP A 385 7.90 25.55 14.94
C ASP A 385 8.77 24.29 15.12
N TYR A 386 8.20 23.08 14.95
CA TYR A 386 8.87 21.81 15.18
C TYR A 386 10.18 21.60 14.38
N GLU A 387 10.33 22.28 13.24
CA GLU A 387 11.56 22.20 12.44
C GLU A 387 12.74 22.97 13.08
N THR A 388 12.46 23.94 13.95
CA THR A 388 13.45 24.87 14.50
C THR A 388 13.58 24.80 16.02
N ASP A 389 12.53 24.40 16.74
CA ASP A 389 12.53 24.25 18.21
C ASP A 389 12.61 22.76 18.59
N PRO A 390 13.69 22.30 19.26
CA PRO A 390 13.83 20.91 19.69
C PRO A 390 12.74 20.40 20.64
N LYS A 391 12.10 21.29 21.41
CA LYS A 391 11.01 20.95 22.32
C LYS A 391 9.76 20.67 21.51
N GLU A 392 9.40 21.56 20.60
CA GLU A 392 8.27 21.35 19.68
C GLU A 392 8.49 20.14 18.76
N ALA A 393 9.71 19.91 18.30
CA ALA A 393 10.06 18.71 17.53
C ALA A 393 9.72 17.41 18.26
N ASN A 394 10.00 17.33 19.57
CA ASN A 394 9.69 16.17 20.39
C ASN A 394 8.17 16.05 20.66
N GLU A 395 7.47 17.16 20.89
CA GLU A 395 6.00 17.17 21.07
C GLU A 395 5.29 16.77 19.78
N HIS A 396 5.70 17.34 18.64
CA HIS A 396 5.23 16.98 17.31
C HIS A 396 5.39 15.49 17.04
N TRP A 397 6.61 14.96 17.23
CA TRP A 397 6.88 13.54 17.01
C TRP A 397 6.01 12.64 17.89
N ARG A 398 5.89 12.93 19.19
CA ARG A 398 5.06 12.16 20.11
C ARG A 398 3.59 12.18 19.75
N TYR A 399 3.08 13.30 19.24
CA TYR A 399 1.68 13.48 18.92
C TYR A 399 1.18 12.44 17.93
N TRP A 400 1.90 12.23 16.84
CA TRP A 400 1.50 11.28 15.81
C TRP A 400 2.10 9.87 16.02
N HIS A 401 3.31 9.77 16.59
CA HIS A 401 3.96 8.48 16.81
C HIS A 401 3.23 7.63 17.84
N ASP A 402 2.80 8.23 18.96
CA ASP A 402 1.98 7.54 19.96
C ASP A 402 0.65 7.06 19.39
N PHE A 403 0.05 7.81 18.47
CA PHE A 403 -1.14 7.38 17.74
C PHE A 403 -0.86 6.16 16.87
N ALA A 404 0.20 6.19 16.07
CA ALA A 404 0.59 5.08 15.20
C ALA A 404 0.87 3.80 16.01
N GLU A 405 1.67 3.92 17.09
CA GLU A 405 2.08 2.79 17.91
C GLU A 405 0.94 2.18 18.75
N LYS A 406 0.08 3.02 19.33
CA LYS A 406 -0.87 2.60 20.37
C LYS A 406 -2.31 2.55 19.92
N ASN A 407 -2.68 3.31 18.88
CA ASN A 407 -4.07 3.59 18.55
C ASN A 407 -4.50 3.18 17.13
N LEU A 408 -3.56 2.76 16.27
CA LEU A 408 -3.85 2.41 14.89
C LEU A 408 -3.71 0.89 14.68
N PHE A 409 -4.81 0.24 14.21
CA PHE A 409 -4.92 -1.21 14.15
C PHE A 409 -5.43 -1.67 12.78
N GLY A 410 -4.91 -2.80 12.29
CA GLY A 410 -5.34 -3.44 11.05
C GLY A 410 -5.41 -4.95 11.14
N ILE A 411 -6.36 -5.55 10.44
CA ILE A 411 -6.47 -7.00 10.29
C ILE A 411 -6.51 -7.32 8.80
N GLU A 412 -5.69 -8.26 8.35
CA GLU A 412 -5.68 -8.75 6.97
C GLU A 412 -5.53 -10.27 6.96
N ILE A 413 -6.38 -10.95 6.19
CA ILE A 413 -6.38 -12.42 6.16
C ILE A 413 -5.23 -12.99 5.34
N ASN A 414 -4.82 -12.28 4.29
CA ASN A 414 -3.71 -12.69 3.43
C ASN A 414 -2.37 -12.25 4.04
N GLU A 415 -1.50 -13.22 4.31
CA GLU A 415 -0.22 -12.97 4.97
C GLU A 415 0.71 -12.06 4.17
N GLN A 416 0.77 -12.20 2.85
CA GLN A 416 1.61 -11.37 1.99
C GLN A 416 1.11 -9.91 1.97
N ILE A 417 -0.22 -9.73 1.90
CA ILE A 417 -0.83 -8.40 1.90
C ILE A 417 -0.70 -7.75 3.29
N ALA A 418 -0.84 -8.51 4.37
CA ALA A 418 -0.59 -8.01 5.73
C ALA A 418 0.87 -7.54 5.90
N ARG A 419 1.84 -8.28 5.32
CA ARG A 419 3.25 -7.89 5.27
C ARG A 419 3.45 -6.60 4.50
N THR A 420 2.81 -6.50 3.33
CA THR A 420 2.82 -5.28 2.51
C THR A 420 2.21 -4.09 3.25
N ALA A 421 1.08 -4.27 3.95
CA ALA A 421 0.50 -3.23 4.79
C ALA A 421 1.48 -2.76 5.86
N LYS A 422 2.13 -3.69 6.54
CA LYS A 422 3.13 -3.38 7.55
C LYS A 422 4.34 -2.65 6.96
N MET A 423 4.84 -3.10 5.81
CA MET A 423 5.92 -2.41 5.10
C MET A 423 5.53 -0.99 4.69
N ASN A 424 4.32 -0.83 4.18
CA ASN A 424 3.79 0.47 3.81
C ASN A 424 3.75 1.43 5.01
N MET A 425 3.31 0.96 6.16
CA MET A 425 3.33 1.72 7.41
C MET A 425 4.77 2.04 7.88
N ILE A 426 5.68 1.06 7.82
CA ILE A 426 7.10 1.23 8.18
C ILE A 426 7.78 2.28 7.28
N ILE A 427 7.52 2.27 5.98
CA ILE A 427 8.02 3.27 5.02
C ILE A 427 7.55 4.67 5.40
N HIS A 428 6.34 4.79 5.96
CA HIS A 428 5.77 6.03 6.46
C HIS A 428 6.19 6.37 7.91
N ASP A 429 7.24 5.75 8.43
CA ASP A 429 7.82 6.02 9.76
C ASP A 429 6.89 5.76 10.95
N ASP A 430 5.86 4.93 10.81
CA ASP A 430 4.94 4.65 11.91
C ASP A 430 5.55 3.81 13.06
N GLY A 431 6.70 3.21 12.82
CA GLY A 431 7.50 2.48 13.81
C GLY A 431 6.94 1.12 14.22
N HIS A 432 5.66 0.97 14.48
CA HIS A 432 5.04 -0.24 15.05
C HIS A 432 3.54 -0.32 14.84
N THR A 433 3.11 -0.57 13.62
CA THR A 433 1.66 -0.72 13.38
C THR A 433 1.15 -2.04 13.93
N ASN A 434 0.00 -1.99 14.60
CA ASN A 434 -0.72 -3.19 15.04
C ASN A 434 -1.48 -3.83 13.87
N VAL A 435 -0.78 -4.17 12.79
CA VAL A 435 -1.32 -4.96 11.68
C VAL A 435 -1.07 -6.43 11.97
N ILE A 436 -2.12 -7.24 11.94
CA ILE A 436 -2.04 -8.68 12.18
C ILE A 436 -2.56 -9.48 10.99
N SER A 437 -1.90 -10.61 10.71
CA SER A 437 -2.31 -11.52 9.64
C SER A 437 -3.23 -12.60 10.19
N THR A 438 -4.55 -12.38 10.06
CA THR A 438 -5.57 -13.34 10.49
C THR A 438 -6.94 -13.03 9.89
N ASP A 439 -7.91 -13.92 10.10
CA ASP A 439 -9.30 -13.73 9.69
C ASP A 439 -9.99 -12.67 10.58
N GLY A 440 -10.41 -11.56 9.96
CA GLY A 440 -11.09 -10.43 10.63
C GLY A 440 -12.46 -10.78 11.23
N LEU A 441 -13.03 -11.92 10.87
CA LEU A 441 -14.28 -12.43 11.44
C LEU A 441 -14.10 -13.33 12.66
N LEU A 442 -12.87 -13.52 13.14
CA LEU A 442 -12.63 -14.22 14.41
C LEU A 442 -13.09 -13.37 15.60
N LYS A 443 -13.56 -14.03 16.68
CA LYS A 443 -13.86 -13.34 17.94
C LYS A 443 -12.61 -12.72 18.54
N SER A 444 -12.80 -11.67 19.31
CA SER A 444 -11.73 -10.95 20.03
C SER A 444 -10.76 -11.89 20.75
N ASP A 445 -11.25 -12.85 21.52
CA ASP A 445 -10.40 -13.77 22.26
C ASP A 445 -9.50 -14.62 21.33
N ALA A 446 -10.03 -15.06 20.19
CA ALA A 446 -9.26 -15.80 19.20
C ALA A 446 -8.22 -14.92 18.49
N LEU A 447 -8.57 -13.66 18.21
CA LEU A 447 -7.65 -12.65 17.65
C LEU A 447 -6.50 -12.37 18.63
N ILE A 448 -6.81 -12.09 19.89
CA ILE A 448 -5.83 -11.86 20.96
C ILE A 448 -4.90 -13.07 21.10
N LYS A 449 -5.45 -14.29 21.10
CA LYS A 449 -4.65 -15.52 21.20
C LYS A 449 -3.72 -15.71 20.02
N LYS A 450 -4.18 -15.40 18.80
CA LYS A 450 -3.36 -15.54 17.57
C LYS A 450 -2.29 -14.46 17.44
N SER A 451 -2.63 -13.22 17.76
CA SER A 451 -1.75 -12.07 17.58
C SER A 451 -0.83 -11.80 18.77
N GLY A 452 -1.15 -12.36 19.95
CA GLY A 452 -0.50 -11.95 21.20
C GLY A 452 -0.85 -10.53 21.66
N ASN A 453 -1.57 -9.77 20.85
CA ASN A 453 -1.92 -8.38 21.13
C ASN A 453 -3.28 -8.28 21.84
N LYS A 454 -3.23 -7.93 23.14
CA LYS A 454 -4.41 -7.83 24.01
C LYS A 454 -5.34 -6.65 23.66
N GLU A 455 -4.94 -5.80 22.76
CA GLU A 455 -5.67 -4.58 22.44
C GLU A 455 -6.79 -4.78 21.41
N PHE A 456 -6.85 -5.93 20.71
CA PHE A 456 -7.97 -6.31 19.83
C PHE A 456 -9.22 -6.73 20.64
N LYS A 457 -9.70 -5.84 21.50
CA LYS A 457 -10.87 -6.05 22.38
C LYS A 457 -12.14 -5.52 21.73
N TYR A 458 -13.26 -6.18 22.02
CA TYR A 458 -14.58 -5.64 21.74
C TYR A 458 -14.85 -4.35 22.55
N ASP A 459 -15.75 -3.50 22.07
CA ASP A 459 -16.13 -2.23 22.68
C ASP A 459 -14.95 -1.28 23.00
N SER A 460 -13.91 -1.29 22.17
CA SER A 460 -12.68 -0.55 22.47
C SER A 460 -12.25 0.47 21.42
N PHE A 461 -12.81 0.45 20.21
CA PHE A 461 -12.41 1.34 19.14
C PHE A 461 -13.34 2.54 19.00
N ASP A 462 -12.77 3.73 18.79
CA ASP A 462 -13.52 4.97 18.52
C ASP A 462 -14.01 5.03 17.08
N PHE A 463 -13.17 4.56 16.16
CA PHE A 463 -13.44 4.57 14.73
C PHE A 463 -13.10 3.21 14.13
N ILE A 464 -14.01 2.74 13.28
CA ILE A 464 -13.73 1.63 12.36
C ILE A 464 -13.94 2.16 10.95
N ILE A 465 -12.90 2.03 10.12
CA ILE A 465 -12.91 2.47 8.73
C ILE A 465 -12.47 1.28 7.88
N THR A 466 -13.35 0.75 7.04
CA THR A 466 -13.07 -0.52 6.38
C THR A 466 -13.81 -0.69 5.06
N ASN A 467 -13.20 -1.43 4.15
CA ASN A 467 -13.82 -1.93 2.93
C ASN A 467 -13.72 -3.46 2.90
N PRO A 468 -14.69 -4.17 3.51
CA PRO A 468 -14.65 -5.62 3.58
C PRO A 468 -14.80 -6.27 2.19
N PRO A 469 -14.34 -7.52 2.00
CA PRO A 469 -14.47 -8.22 0.73
C PRO A 469 -15.94 -8.44 0.37
N PHE A 470 -16.34 -8.16 -0.89
CA PHE A 470 -17.72 -8.31 -1.39
C PHE A 470 -17.92 -9.65 -2.09
N GLY A 471 -19.16 -10.16 -2.00
CA GLY A 471 -19.62 -11.31 -2.77
C GLY A 471 -19.04 -12.66 -2.34
N SER A 472 -18.13 -12.70 -1.41
CA SER A 472 -17.66 -13.95 -0.82
C SER A 472 -18.74 -14.52 0.10
N THR A 473 -19.04 -15.81 -0.06
CA THR A 473 -20.05 -16.50 0.76
C THR A 473 -19.36 -17.47 1.71
N ILE A 474 -19.59 -17.30 3.00
CA ILE A 474 -19.08 -18.20 4.04
C ILE A 474 -20.14 -19.26 4.34
N LYS A 475 -19.78 -20.52 4.13
CA LYS A 475 -20.64 -21.67 4.51
C LYS A 475 -20.35 -22.09 5.93
N GLN A 476 -21.38 -22.51 6.64
CA GLN A 476 -21.24 -22.97 8.02
C GLN A 476 -20.31 -24.20 8.14
N THR A 477 -20.24 -25.03 7.10
CA THR A 477 -19.32 -26.17 7.03
C THR A 477 -17.87 -25.75 6.88
N GLU A 478 -17.61 -24.55 6.34
CA GLU A 478 -16.28 -24.02 6.12
C GLU A 478 -15.77 -23.20 7.30
N ARG A 479 -16.71 -22.56 8.04
CA ARG A 479 -16.40 -21.65 9.15
C ARG A 479 -17.32 -21.92 10.34
N ALA A 480 -16.86 -22.67 11.29
CA ALA A 480 -17.61 -23.07 12.48
C ALA A 480 -18.08 -21.88 13.33
N TYR A 481 -17.51 -20.69 13.14
CA TYR A 481 -17.90 -19.48 13.86
C TYR A 481 -19.13 -18.77 13.29
N LEU A 482 -19.64 -19.14 12.09
CA LEU A 482 -20.75 -18.44 11.43
C LEU A 482 -21.97 -18.34 12.35
N HIS A 483 -22.29 -19.42 13.08
CA HIS A 483 -23.42 -19.46 14.01
C HIS A 483 -23.24 -18.52 15.23
N GLN A 484 -22.05 -18.01 15.46
CA GLN A 484 -21.77 -17.07 16.56
C GLN A 484 -22.23 -15.66 16.25
N TYR A 485 -22.47 -15.36 14.96
CA TYR A 485 -23.02 -14.08 14.51
C TYR A 485 -24.54 -14.13 14.47
N SER A 486 -25.21 -13.11 15.02
CA SER A 486 -26.66 -13.01 14.99
C SER A 486 -27.18 -12.90 13.55
N LEU A 487 -26.47 -12.17 12.69
CA LEU A 487 -26.78 -12.07 11.26
C LEU A 487 -26.47 -13.37 10.49
N GLY A 488 -25.66 -14.25 11.03
CA GLY A 488 -25.44 -15.61 10.54
C GLY A 488 -26.57 -16.59 10.90
N ASN A 489 -27.44 -16.22 11.84
CA ASN A 489 -28.52 -17.06 12.36
C ASN A 489 -29.93 -16.54 12.01
N LYS A 490 -30.10 -15.26 11.68
CA LYS A 490 -31.41 -14.68 11.37
C LYS A 490 -31.90 -15.16 10.01
N ASP A 491 -32.71 -16.20 10.04
CA ASP A 491 -33.33 -16.78 8.83
C ASP A 491 -34.80 -16.41 8.68
N THR A 492 -35.40 -15.79 9.69
CA THR A 492 -36.84 -15.74 9.75
C THR A 492 -37.39 -14.34 9.93
N SER A 493 -38.36 -14.00 9.08
CA SER A 493 -39.20 -12.84 9.28
C SER A 493 -39.96 -13.01 10.61
N TRP A 494 -40.18 -11.91 11.33
CA TRP A 494 -41.07 -11.88 12.53
C TRP A 494 -42.47 -12.41 12.24
N LEU A 495 -42.85 -12.51 10.95
CA LEU A 495 -44.12 -13.07 10.47
C LEU A 495 -44.07 -14.59 10.20
N ASP A 496 -42.97 -15.28 10.47
CA ASP A 496 -42.89 -16.73 10.26
C ASP A 496 -43.49 -17.48 11.47
N VAL A 497 -44.63 -18.14 11.24
CA VAL A 497 -45.43 -18.81 12.30
C VAL A 497 -44.86 -20.15 12.71
N ASN A 498 -44.10 -20.82 11.84
CA ASN A 498 -43.65 -22.21 12.02
C ASN A 498 -42.23 -22.37 12.54
N ASN A 499 -41.69 -21.38 13.23
CA ASN A 499 -40.31 -21.45 13.68
C ASN A 499 -40.11 -22.09 15.05
N SER A 500 -39.81 -23.34 15.05
CA SER A 500 -39.23 -24.06 16.17
C SER A 500 -37.69 -23.86 16.21
N GLY A 501 -37.26 -22.67 16.67
CA GLY A 501 -35.86 -22.36 16.86
C GLY A 501 -35.16 -21.84 15.60
N ALA A 502 -34.33 -20.81 15.76
CA ALA A 502 -33.48 -20.28 14.70
C ALA A 502 -32.55 -21.37 14.20
N LYS A 503 -32.80 -21.94 13.04
CA LYS A 503 -31.78 -22.70 12.30
C LYS A 503 -30.79 -21.68 11.77
N GLY A 504 -29.52 -21.87 12.09
CA GLY A 504 -28.45 -21.07 11.52
C GLY A 504 -28.51 -21.09 10.00
N ARG A 505 -28.14 -20.01 9.37
CA ARG A 505 -28.02 -19.95 7.90
C ARG A 505 -27.00 -20.96 7.42
N ALA A 506 -27.30 -21.62 6.32
CA ALA A 506 -26.34 -22.54 5.68
C ALA A 506 -25.10 -21.76 5.15
N ASN A 507 -25.30 -20.49 4.78
CA ASN A 507 -24.26 -19.59 4.32
C ASN A 507 -24.63 -18.12 4.62
N GLN A 508 -23.64 -17.24 4.64
CA GLN A 508 -23.83 -15.79 4.75
C GLN A 508 -22.72 -15.07 3.98
N SER A 509 -23.03 -13.93 3.42
CA SER A 509 -22.03 -13.09 2.76
C SER A 509 -21.14 -12.37 3.77
N THR A 510 -19.88 -12.18 3.39
CA THR A 510 -18.85 -11.60 4.26
C THR A 510 -19.17 -10.19 4.70
N GLU A 511 -19.62 -9.34 3.78
CA GLU A 511 -19.97 -7.95 4.05
C GLU A 511 -21.05 -7.80 5.12
N VAL A 512 -22.02 -8.72 5.18
CA VAL A 512 -23.05 -8.76 6.23
C VAL A 512 -22.45 -9.09 7.60
N LEU A 513 -21.54 -10.05 7.65
CA LEU A 513 -20.89 -10.43 8.91
C LEU A 513 -19.94 -9.34 9.41
N PHE A 514 -19.26 -8.63 8.51
CA PHE A 514 -18.39 -7.52 8.89
C PHE A 514 -19.17 -6.34 9.51
N ILE A 515 -20.42 -6.10 9.13
CA ILE A 515 -21.28 -5.10 9.81
C ILE A 515 -21.44 -5.44 11.29
N GLU A 516 -21.70 -6.70 11.62
CA GLU A 516 -21.82 -7.16 13.02
C GLU A 516 -20.46 -7.18 13.73
N GLN A 517 -19.39 -7.61 13.05
CA GLN A 517 -18.06 -7.63 13.63
C GLN A 517 -17.58 -6.21 13.98
N CYS A 518 -17.83 -5.24 13.12
CA CYS A 518 -17.55 -3.83 13.40
C CYS A 518 -18.36 -3.32 14.60
N TYR A 519 -19.65 -3.71 14.73
CA TYR A 519 -20.45 -3.39 15.91
C TYR A 519 -19.80 -3.91 17.19
N ASN A 520 -19.28 -5.15 17.17
CA ASN A 520 -18.67 -5.75 18.33
C ASN A 520 -17.39 -5.02 18.77
N PHE A 521 -16.54 -4.61 17.83
CA PHE A 521 -15.30 -3.89 18.12
C PHE A 521 -15.50 -2.43 18.52
N LEU A 522 -16.52 -1.78 17.96
CA LEU A 522 -16.76 -0.36 18.16
C LEU A 522 -17.30 -0.10 19.57
N LYS A 523 -16.78 0.90 20.27
CA LYS A 523 -17.35 1.33 21.55
C LYS A 523 -18.65 2.12 21.34
N PRO A 524 -19.57 2.15 22.34
CA PRO A 524 -20.75 3.00 22.27
C PRO A 524 -20.38 4.46 21.96
N GLY A 525 -21.08 5.08 21.02
CA GLY A 525 -20.79 6.43 20.51
C GLY A 525 -19.71 6.51 19.44
N GLY A 526 -18.95 5.42 19.20
CA GLY A 526 -17.94 5.35 18.13
C GLY A 526 -18.56 5.31 16.72
N TYR A 527 -17.76 5.65 15.72
CA TYR A 527 -18.17 5.73 14.32
C TYR A 527 -17.65 4.56 13.49
N LEU A 528 -18.51 4.01 12.67
CA LEU A 528 -18.18 3.07 11.60
C LEU A 528 -18.34 3.77 10.25
N ALA A 529 -17.30 3.80 9.44
CA ALA A 529 -17.40 4.09 8.01
C ALA A 529 -17.07 2.82 7.23
N ILE A 530 -18.06 2.29 6.54
CA ILE A 530 -17.96 1.01 5.84
C ILE A 530 -18.38 1.16 4.37
N VAL A 531 -17.58 0.64 3.47
CA VAL A 531 -17.97 0.50 2.06
C VAL A 531 -18.82 -0.77 1.94
N VAL A 532 -19.97 -0.65 1.32
CA VAL A 532 -20.91 -1.77 1.14
C VAL A 532 -21.44 -1.81 -0.29
N PRO A 533 -21.73 -2.99 -0.84
CA PRO A 533 -22.47 -3.10 -2.09
C PRO A 533 -23.89 -2.57 -1.90
N ASP A 534 -24.43 -1.89 -2.92
CA ASP A 534 -25.77 -1.29 -2.87
C ASP A 534 -26.88 -2.32 -2.58
N GLY A 535 -26.62 -3.60 -2.82
CA GLY A 535 -27.53 -4.70 -2.44
C GLY A 535 -27.88 -4.73 -0.94
N ILE A 536 -26.96 -4.29 -0.06
CA ILE A 536 -27.26 -4.16 1.39
C ILE A 536 -28.39 -3.14 1.61
N LEU A 537 -28.42 -2.07 0.83
CA LEU A 537 -29.38 -0.98 0.97
C LEU A 537 -30.71 -1.26 0.26
N THR A 538 -30.69 -1.99 -0.85
CA THR A 538 -31.82 -2.09 -1.78
C THR A 538 -32.46 -3.47 -1.86
N ASN A 539 -31.72 -4.56 -1.60
CA ASN A 539 -32.25 -5.90 -1.75
C ASN A 539 -33.26 -6.22 -0.63
N SER A 540 -34.48 -6.62 -1.01
CA SER A 540 -35.55 -7.01 -0.06
C SER A 540 -35.17 -8.20 0.81
N SER A 541 -34.37 -9.16 0.27
CA SER A 541 -33.88 -10.31 1.05
C SER A 541 -32.94 -9.94 2.19
N LEU A 542 -32.35 -8.73 2.16
CA LEU A 542 -31.45 -8.20 3.18
C LEU A 542 -32.14 -7.20 4.14
N GLN A 543 -33.50 -7.12 4.14
CA GLN A 543 -34.23 -6.25 5.06
C GLN A 543 -33.86 -6.51 6.52
N TYR A 544 -33.68 -7.76 6.92
CA TYR A 544 -33.28 -8.12 8.27
C TYR A 544 -31.92 -7.52 8.69
N VAL A 545 -30.99 -7.29 7.74
CA VAL A 545 -29.72 -6.62 7.99
C VAL A 545 -29.95 -5.15 8.29
N ARG A 546 -30.79 -4.48 7.47
CA ARG A 546 -31.15 -3.05 7.70
C ARG A 546 -31.86 -2.85 9.01
N ASP A 547 -32.83 -3.73 9.35
CA ASP A 547 -33.50 -3.71 10.62
C ASP A 547 -32.54 -3.86 11.80
N GLN A 548 -31.50 -4.67 11.66
CA GLN A 548 -30.49 -4.85 12.69
C GLN A 548 -29.54 -3.65 12.79
N ILE A 549 -29.16 -3.04 11.64
CA ILE A 549 -28.39 -1.79 11.63
C ILE A 549 -29.13 -0.69 12.41
N GLU A 550 -30.43 -0.52 12.21
CA GLU A 550 -31.25 0.46 12.95
C GLU A 550 -31.30 0.20 14.47
N GLU A 551 -31.14 -1.03 14.91
CA GLU A 551 -31.10 -1.37 16.34
C GLU A 551 -29.75 -1.08 16.97
N TRP A 552 -28.67 -1.24 16.20
CA TRP A 552 -27.30 -1.13 16.69
C TRP A 552 -26.71 0.25 16.51
N TYR A 553 -27.15 0.96 15.48
CA TYR A 553 -26.52 2.20 15.04
C TYR A 553 -27.54 3.32 14.77
N ARG A 554 -27.13 4.53 15.00
CA ARG A 554 -27.69 5.69 14.32
C ARG A 554 -27.05 5.74 12.92
N ILE A 555 -27.88 5.79 11.88
CA ILE A 555 -27.42 6.02 10.51
C ILE A 555 -27.07 7.52 10.40
N VAL A 556 -25.80 7.85 10.21
CA VAL A 556 -25.33 9.23 10.11
C VAL A 556 -25.38 9.70 8.66
N ALA A 557 -24.83 8.91 7.74
CA ALA A 557 -24.82 9.25 6.33
C ALA A 557 -24.78 8.01 5.44
N VAL A 558 -25.30 8.19 4.20
CA VAL A 558 -25.10 7.25 3.08
C VAL A 558 -24.67 8.06 1.86
N VAL A 559 -23.51 7.72 1.31
CA VAL A 559 -22.96 8.36 0.12
C VAL A 559 -22.82 7.31 -0.99
N SER A 560 -23.64 7.43 -2.03
CA SER A 560 -23.61 6.53 -3.18
C SER A 560 -22.44 6.89 -4.09
N LEU A 561 -21.61 5.92 -4.46
CA LEU A 561 -20.47 6.07 -5.35
C LEU A 561 -20.87 5.78 -6.81
N PRO A 562 -20.09 6.21 -7.83
CA PRO A 562 -20.34 5.82 -9.22
C PRO A 562 -20.35 4.30 -9.42
N GLN A 563 -21.02 3.82 -10.48
CA GLN A 563 -21.06 2.40 -10.83
C GLN A 563 -19.67 1.80 -11.05
N ASP A 564 -18.76 2.59 -11.58
CA ASP A 564 -17.41 2.23 -11.97
C ASP A 564 -16.34 2.64 -10.94
N ALA A 565 -16.76 3.06 -9.73
CA ALA A 565 -15.85 3.50 -8.67
C ALA A 565 -14.69 2.53 -8.39
N PHE A 566 -14.95 1.22 -8.53
CA PHE A 566 -13.97 0.15 -8.30
C PHE A 566 -13.54 -0.58 -9.59
N ALA A 567 -13.99 -0.13 -10.78
CA ALA A 567 -13.74 -0.84 -12.04
C ALA A 567 -12.23 -0.97 -12.34
N HIS A 568 -11.45 0.08 -12.15
CA HIS A 568 -9.99 0.04 -12.37
C HIS A 568 -9.22 -0.83 -11.36
N THR A 569 -9.84 -1.18 -10.23
CA THR A 569 -9.30 -2.14 -9.26
C THR A 569 -9.84 -3.56 -9.47
N GLY A 570 -10.73 -3.75 -10.46
CA GLY A 570 -11.23 -5.06 -10.88
C GLY A 570 -12.65 -5.40 -10.39
N ALA A 571 -13.31 -4.55 -9.57
CA ALA A 571 -14.67 -4.79 -9.10
C ALA A 571 -15.70 -3.98 -9.88
N ALA A 572 -16.70 -4.64 -10.44
CA ALA A 572 -17.82 -4.00 -11.17
C ALA A 572 -19.11 -3.92 -10.31
N VAL A 573 -18.96 -3.74 -9.00
CA VAL A 573 -20.08 -3.72 -8.06
C VAL A 573 -20.40 -2.29 -7.66
N LYS A 574 -21.64 -1.84 -7.90
CA LYS A 574 -22.17 -0.56 -7.39
C LYS A 574 -22.12 -0.57 -5.88
N SER A 575 -21.49 0.43 -5.30
CA SER A 575 -21.21 0.51 -3.88
C SER A 575 -21.56 1.87 -3.29
N SER A 576 -21.78 1.88 -2.00
CA SER A 576 -22.03 3.09 -1.20
C SER A 576 -21.13 3.09 0.05
N VAL A 577 -20.85 4.28 0.57
CA VAL A 577 -20.21 4.44 1.89
C VAL A 577 -21.29 4.72 2.92
N MET A 578 -21.38 3.90 3.95
CA MET A 578 -22.24 4.12 5.10
C MET A 578 -21.42 4.67 6.27
N PHE A 579 -21.90 5.74 6.88
CA PHE A 579 -21.41 6.28 8.14
C PHE A 579 -22.44 6.01 9.23
N LEU A 580 -22.04 5.23 10.22
CA LEU A 580 -22.89 4.74 11.30
C LEU A 580 -22.25 5.12 12.64
N ARG A 581 -23.09 5.45 13.64
CA ARG A 581 -22.62 5.72 15.01
C ARG A 581 -23.25 4.68 15.94
N LYS A 582 -22.43 3.91 16.66
CA LYS A 582 -22.92 2.86 17.58
C LYS A 582 -23.76 3.47 18.70
N LEU A 583 -24.97 2.97 18.85
CA LEU A 583 -25.85 3.32 19.96
C LEU A 583 -25.32 2.74 21.28
N ASN A 584 -25.67 3.37 22.39
CA ASN A 584 -25.42 2.72 23.67
C ASN A 584 -26.41 1.57 23.90
N ASN A 585 -26.03 0.59 24.71
CA ASN A 585 -26.80 -0.63 24.90
C ASN A 585 -28.24 -0.35 25.38
N LYS A 586 -28.46 0.64 26.27
CA LYS A 586 -29.79 1.00 26.76
C LYS A 586 -30.71 1.52 25.64
N ILE A 587 -30.16 2.32 24.71
CA ILE A 587 -30.95 2.83 23.58
C ILE A 587 -31.22 1.68 22.60
N SER A 588 -30.24 0.85 22.31
CA SER A 588 -30.39 -0.32 21.43
C SER A 588 -31.45 -1.30 21.96
N GLU A 589 -31.39 -1.65 23.24
CA GLU A 589 -32.40 -2.47 23.92
C GLU A 589 -33.80 -1.86 23.84
N LYS A 590 -33.92 -0.56 24.15
CA LYS A 590 -35.20 0.16 24.05
C LYS A 590 -35.78 0.12 22.65
N ILE A 591 -34.97 0.31 21.60
CA ILE A 591 -35.41 0.22 20.20
C ILE A 591 -35.85 -1.22 19.88
N SER A 592 -35.09 -2.23 20.29
CA SER A 592 -35.41 -3.63 20.06
C SER A 592 -36.75 -4.01 20.74
N ASP A 593 -36.94 -3.62 21.99
CA ASP A 593 -38.18 -3.89 22.74
C ASP A 593 -39.36 -3.17 22.13
N LEU A 594 -39.21 -1.92 21.70
CA LEU A 594 -40.25 -1.18 21.00
C LEU A 594 -40.64 -1.88 19.69
N LYS A 595 -39.70 -2.27 18.87
CA LYS A 595 -39.94 -3.02 17.62
C LYS A 595 -40.70 -4.33 17.89
N LYS A 596 -40.26 -5.12 18.87
CA LYS A 596 -40.98 -6.35 19.28
C LYS A 596 -42.40 -6.07 19.71
N SER A 597 -42.61 -5.04 20.53
CA SER A 597 -43.95 -4.67 21.00
C SER A 597 -44.90 -4.27 19.85
N ILE A 598 -44.38 -3.55 18.84
CA ILE A 598 -45.16 -3.18 17.64
C ILE A 598 -45.49 -4.44 16.83
N GLN A 599 -44.51 -5.33 16.60
CA GLN A 599 -44.72 -6.58 15.89
C GLN A 599 -45.76 -7.49 16.55
N GLU A 600 -45.68 -7.65 17.86
CA GLU A 600 -46.67 -8.44 18.63
C GLU A 600 -48.06 -7.82 18.60
N LYS A 601 -48.17 -6.49 18.73
CA LYS A 601 -49.42 -5.76 18.61
C LYS A 601 -50.05 -5.99 17.25
N ILE A 602 -49.33 -5.80 16.15
CA ILE A 602 -49.84 -6.00 14.79
C ILE A 602 -50.28 -7.44 14.57
N LYS A 603 -49.52 -8.45 15.00
CA LYS A 603 -49.92 -9.86 14.92
C LYS A 603 -51.24 -10.11 15.62
N LYS A 604 -51.43 -9.53 16.82
CA LYS A 604 -52.62 -9.70 17.63
C LYS A 604 -53.81 -8.98 17.01
N ASP A 605 -53.66 -7.70 16.65
CA ASP A 605 -54.75 -6.86 16.13
C ASP A 605 -55.27 -7.40 14.78
N LYS A 606 -54.40 -7.94 13.96
CA LYS A 606 -54.75 -8.53 12.66
C LYS A 606 -55.06 -10.03 12.73
N ASN A 607 -55.07 -10.65 13.91
CA ASN A 607 -55.28 -12.09 14.08
C ASN A 607 -54.41 -12.96 13.17
N TYR A 608 -53.20 -12.51 12.86
CA TYR A 608 -52.31 -13.04 11.84
C TYR A 608 -52.08 -14.56 11.97
N ILE A 609 -51.73 -15.04 13.15
CA ILE A 609 -51.43 -16.46 13.41
C ILE A 609 -52.66 -17.31 13.02
N LYS A 610 -53.85 -16.92 13.45
CA LYS A 610 -55.10 -17.66 13.17
C LYS A 610 -55.44 -17.67 11.67
N ILE A 611 -55.17 -16.56 10.96
CA ILE A 611 -55.42 -16.49 9.51
C ILE A 611 -54.45 -17.42 8.76
N VAL A 612 -53.16 -17.41 9.10
CA VAL A 612 -52.18 -18.29 8.49
C VAL A 612 -52.46 -19.76 8.75
N GLU A 613 -52.81 -20.13 9.99
CA GLU A 613 -53.22 -21.49 10.35
C GLU A 613 -54.44 -21.94 9.53
N THR A 614 -55.43 -21.04 9.37
CA THR A 614 -56.64 -21.31 8.58
C THR A 614 -56.30 -21.51 7.10
N LEU A 615 -55.45 -20.67 6.52
CA LEU A 615 -54.99 -20.80 5.13
C LEU A 615 -54.19 -22.09 4.90
N GLU A 616 -53.32 -22.43 5.83
CA GLU A 616 -52.54 -23.70 5.75
C GLU A 616 -53.45 -24.93 5.86
N LYS A 617 -54.47 -24.88 6.74
CA LYS A 617 -55.48 -25.94 6.84
C LYS A 617 -56.29 -26.05 5.55
N GLN A 618 -56.81 -24.93 5.04
CA GLN A 618 -57.53 -24.90 3.76
C GLN A 618 -56.68 -25.41 2.60
N LYS A 619 -55.41 -25.08 2.54
CA LYS A 619 -54.44 -25.59 1.55
C LYS A 619 -54.39 -27.13 1.61
N LYS A 620 -54.18 -27.68 2.80
CA LYS A 620 -54.12 -29.14 3.01
C LYS A 620 -55.43 -29.82 2.64
N ASP A 621 -56.58 -29.26 3.07
CA ASP A 621 -57.88 -29.80 2.79
C ASP A 621 -58.22 -29.76 1.28
N THR A 622 -57.84 -28.67 0.59
CA THR A 622 -58.05 -28.51 -0.83
C THR A 622 -57.22 -29.52 -1.62
N ILE A 623 -55.95 -29.73 -1.28
CA ILE A 623 -55.08 -30.74 -1.91
C ILE A 623 -55.63 -32.15 -1.67
N LYS A 624 -56.03 -32.45 -0.43
CA LYS A 624 -56.59 -33.77 -0.07
C LYS A 624 -57.89 -34.05 -0.82
N LYS A 625 -58.78 -33.05 -0.89
CA LYS A 625 -60.05 -33.16 -1.61
C LYS A 625 -59.81 -33.41 -3.09
N TYR A 626 -58.93 -32.64 -3.74
CA TYR A 626 -58.60 -32.82 -5.14
C TYR A 626 -58.05 -34.23 -5.43
N LYS A 627 -57.15 -34.74 -4.55
CA LYS A 627 -56.61 -36.09 -4.65
C LYS A 627 -57.70 -37.18 -4.59
N THR A 628 -58.64 -37.05 -3.62
CA THR A 628 -59.70 -38.00 -3.38
C THR A 628 -60.74 -37.99 -4.49
N ASP A 629 -61.20 -36.81 -4.92
CA ASP A 629 -62.27 -36.62 -5.92
C ASP A 629 -61.79 -37.14 -7.30
N ASN A 630 -60.51 -37.06 -7.60
CA ASN A 630 -59.97 -37.51 -8.88
C ASN A 630 -59.30 -38.91 -8.79
N LYS A 631 -59.32 -39.57 -7.63
CA LYS A 631 -58.68 -40.89 -7.38
C LYS A 631 -57.22 -40.98 -7.82
N LEU A 632 -56.40 -39.94 -7.57
CA LEU A 632 -55.03 -39.83 -8.01
C LEU A 632 -54.06 -40.31 -6.93
N GLU A 633 -52.91 -40.81 -7.36
CA GLU A 633 -51.79 -41.13 -6.46
C GLU A 633 -50.78 -40.00 -6.37
N ASP A 634 -49.89 -40.05 -5.34
CA ASP A 634 -48.88 -39.00 -5.11
C ASP A 634 -47.88 -38.83 -6.24
N LYS A 635 -47.76 -39.84 -7.12
CA LYS A 635 -46.83 -39.86 -8.25
C LYS A 635 -47.45 -39.41 -9.58
N ASP A 636 -48.77 -39.18 -9.61
CA ASP A 636 -49.46 -38.78 -10.83
C ASP A 636 -49.08 -37.36 -11.24
N GLU A 637 -48.61 -37.15 -12.45
CA GLU A 637 -48.19 -35.86 -12.98
C GLU A 637 -49.27 -34.79 -12.81
N LYS A 638 -50.51 -35.11 -13.13
CA LYS A 638 -51.68 -34.22 -12.97
C LYS A 638 -51.91 -33.82 -11.50
N PHE A 639 -51.65 -34.74 -10.57
CA PHE A 639 -51.74 -34.42 -9.15
C PHE A 639 -50.58 -33.51 -8.70
N ILE A 640 -49.36 -33.79 -9.13
CA ILE A 640 -48.16 -33.00 -8.82
C ILE A 640 -48.36 -31.58 -9.32
N GLU A 641 -48.77 -31.38 -10.56
CA GLU A 641 -49.02 -30.07 -11.16
C GLU A 641 -50.12 -29.29 -10.40
N LYS A 642 -51.26 -29.91 -10.15
CA LYS A 642 -52.36 -29.25 -9.45
C LYS A 642 -52.05 -29.01 -7.99
N LYS A 643 -51.35 -29.87 -7.33
CA LYS A 643 -50.81 -29.66 -5.96
C LYS A 643 -49.88 -28.44 -5.92
N LYS A 644 -49.04 -28.29 -6.93
CA LYS A 644 -48.18 -27.11 -7.06
C LYS A 644 -49.02 -25.84 -7.22
N GLU A 645 -49.99 -25.83 -8.17
CA GLU A 645 -50.87 -24.67 -8.39
C GLU A 645 -51.61 -24.26 -7.14
N ILE A 646 -52.23 -25.24 -6.41
CA ILE A 646 -52.91 -24.96 -5.14
C ILE A 646 -51.95 -24.41 -4.10
N THR A 647 -50.76 -25.01 -4.01
CA THR A 647 -49.73 -24.57 -3.05
C THR A 647 -49.30 -23.14 -3.34
N ASP A 648 -49.03 -22.82 -4.60
CA ASP A 648 -48.61 -21.49 -5.03
C ASP A 648 -49.69 -20.44 -4.76
N LYS A 649 -50.96 -20.76 -5.04
CA LYS A 649 -52.12 -19.89 -4.74
C LYS A 649 -52.25 -19.54 -3.25
N TYR A 650 -52.10 -20.50 -2.36
CA TYR A 650 -52.22 -20.26 -0.92
C TYR A 650 -50.96 -19.59 -0.35
N ASN A 651 -49.80 -19.96 -0.87
CA ASN A 651 -48.52 -19.30 -0.52
C ASN A 651 -48.57 -17.81 -0.92
N GLN A 652 -49.13 -17.49 -2.13
CA GLN A 652 -49.28 -16.10 -2.55
C GLN A 652 -50.14 -15.31 -1.59
N LYS A 653 -51.28 -15.85 -1.13
CA LYS A 653 -52.14 -15.17 -0.13
C LYS A 653 -51.41 -14.92 1.19
N ILE A 654 -50.55 -15.84 1.62
CA ILE A 654 -49.73 -15.65 2.83
C ILE A 654 -48.65 -14.59 2.57
N THR A 655 -48.10 -14.55 1.39
CA THR A 655 -47.10 -13.53 0.99
C THR A 655 -47.73 -12.14 0.96
N ASP A 656 -48.91 -12.00 0.30
CA ASP A 656 -49.64 -10.71 0.25
C ASP A 656 -49.98 -10.20 1.66
N LEU A 657 -50.38 -11.09 2.55
CA LEU A 657 -50.67 -10.74 3.96
C LEU A 657 -49.40 -10.33 4.72
N LYS A 658 -48.25 -10.99 4.45
CA LYS A 658 -46.97 -10.63 5.02
C LYS A 658 -46.52 -9.24 4.54
N GLU A 659 -46.71 -8.91 3.28
CA GLU A 659 -46.42 -7.59 2.72
C GLU A 659 -47.27 -6.52 3.38
N GLU A 660 -48.62 -6.70 3.47
CA GLU A 660 -49.50 -5.79 4.17
C GLU A 660 -49.07 -5.53 5.62
N LEU A 661 -48.72 -6.58 6.35
CA LEU A 661 -48.30 -6.43 7.76
C LEU A 661 -46.90 -5.80 7.89
N SER A 662 -46.03 -6.02 6.93
CA SER A 662 -44.74 -5.37 6.89
C SER A 662 -44.87 -3.87 6.65
N ASP A 663 -45.76 -3.45 5.75
CA ASP A 663 -46.06 -2.04 5.51
C ASP A 663 -46.65 -1.37 6.76
N LEU A 664 -47.63 -2.00 7.41
CA LEU A 664 -48.19 -1.54 8.70
C LEU A 664 -47.11 -1.43 9.80
N TYR A 665 -46.18 -2.37 9.84
CA TYR A 665 -45.09 -2.32 10.80
C TYR A 665 -44.18 -1.10 10.52
N ILE A 666 -43.84 -0.83 9.26
CA ILE A 666 -43.03 0.33 8.87
C ILE A 666 -43.73 1.63 9.31
N GLU A 667 -45.07 1.76 9.02
CA GLU A 667 -45.86 2.94 9.42
C GLU A 667 -45.90 3.14 10.93
N GLU A 668 -46.18 2.07 11.70
CA GLU A 668 -46.27 2.14 13.16
C GLU A 668 -44.89 2.38 13.80
N LYS A 669 -43.85 1.83 13.22
CA LYS A 669 -42.46 2.09 13.62
C LYS A 669 -42.09 3.56 13.44
N GLN A 670 -42.42 4.16 12.28
CA GLN A 670 -42.15 5.57 11.99
C GLN A 670 -42.87 6.53 12.95
N LYS A 671 -44.09 6.18 13.43
CA LYS A 671 -44.85 6.99 14.41
C LYS A 671 -44.25 6.96 15.81
N LYS A 672 -43.47 5.94 16.16
CA LYS A 672 -43.03 5.68 17.55
C LYS A 672 -41.54 5.80 17.78
N LEU A 673 -40.71 5.67 16.74
CA LEU A 673 -39.29 5.96 16.81
C LEU A 673 -39.08 7.45 16.61
N ASP A 674 -38.16 8.00 17.40
CA ASP A 674 -37.72 9.38 17.22
C ASP A 674 -37.11 9.55 15.82
N ASP A 675 -37.61 10.52 15.07
CA ASP A 675 -37.09 10.87 13.77
C ASP A 675 -35.74 11.63 13.91
N TYR A 676 -34.83 11.37 13.01
CA TYR A 676 -33.53 12.04 12.96
C TYR A 676 -33.06 12.24 11.53
N GLN A 677 -32.27 13.28 11.33
CA GLN A 677 -31.72 13.59 10.02
C GLN A 677 -30.62 12.61 9.64
N ILE A 678 -30.63 12.16 8.38
CA ILE A 678 -29.63 11.36 7.74
C ILE A 678 -29.04 12.16 6.57
N PHE A 679 -27.74 12.28 6.50
CA PHE A 679 -27.08 12.91 5.35
C PHE A 679 -27.07 11.94 4.16
N MET A 680 -27.65 12.36 3.02
CA MET A 680 -27.71 11.55 1.81
C MET A 680 -27.05 12.29 0.66
N ALA A 681 -26.15 11.63 -0.08
CA ALA A 681 -25.50 12.19 -1.25
C ALA A 681 -25.24 11.13 -2.32
N ILE A 682 -25.17 11.59 -3.57
CA ILE A 682 -24.75 10.78 -4.72
C ILE A 682 -23.52 11.46 -5.31
N ALA A 683 -22.42 10.74 -5.45
CA ALA A 683 -21.25 11.17 -6.17
C ALA A 683 -21.25 10.52 -7.56
N GLU A 684 -21.20 11.32 -8.61
CA GLU A 684 -21.09 10.85 -10.00
C GLU A 684 -19.66 10.87 -10.48
N LYS A 685 -18.85 11.82 -9.98
CA LYS A 685 -17.44 12.00 -10.33
C LYS A 685 -16.58 12.05 -9.07
N ILE A 686 -15.57 11.22 -9.02
CA ILE A 686 -14.76 10.99 -7.83
C ILE A 686 -13.25 11.17 -8.07
N GLY A 687 -12.88 12.04 -9.08
CA GLY A 687 -11.50 12.42 -9.37
C GLY A 687 -10.73 11.43 -10.24
N TYR A 688 -11.38 10.37 -10.75
CA TYR A 688 -10.84 9.43 -11.74
C TYR A 688 -11.97 8.77 -12.55
N ASP A 689 -11.63 8.28 -13.74
CA ASP A 689 -12.55 7.56 -14.62
C ASP A 689 -12.51 6.02 -14.39
N ALA A 690 -13.33 5.29 -15.12
CA ALA A 690 -13.41 3.81 -15.04
C ALA A 690 -12.07 3.09 -15.31
N ALA A 691 -11.14 3.72 -16.01
CA ALA A 691 -9.81 3.21 -16.28
C ALA A 691 -8.77 3.58 -15.19
N GLY A 692 -9.19 4.38 -14.19
CA GLY A 692 -8.33 4.89 -13.13
C GLY A 692 -7.49 6.11 -13.53
N LYS A 693 -7.81 6.75 -14.67
CA LYS A 693 -7.14 7.97 -15.09
C LYS A 693 -7.71 9.16 -14.33
N THR A 694 -6.83 10.01 -13.79
CA THR A 694 -7.21 11.22 -13.05
C THR A 694 -8.02 12.17 -13.92
N ILE A 695 -9.13 12.67 -13.36
CA ILE A 695 -9.98 13.74 -13.90
C ILE A 695 -10.04 14.90 -12.90
N SER A 696 -10.36 16.10 -13.38
CA SER A 696 -10.40 17.32 -12.55
C SER A 696 -11.59 17.39 -11.60
N GLU A 697 -12.69 16.69 -11.93
CA GLU A 697 -13.93 16.77 -11.19
C GLU A 697 -13.94 15.70 -10.08
N ASN A 698 -14.03 16.17 -8.83
CA ASN A 698 -14.09 15.33 -7.65
C ASN A 698 -15.14 15.86 -6.67
N GLU A 699 -16.35 15.31 -6.74
CA GLU A 699 -17.49 15.70 -5.91
C GLU A 699 -17.36 15.26 -4.46
N LEU A 700 -16.49 14.25 -4.18
CA LEU A 700 -16.25 13.79 -2.81
C LEU A 700 -15.70 14.90 -1.90
N GLU A 701 -14.98 15.88 -2.44
CA GLU A 701 -14.47 17.01 -1.66
C GLU A 701 -15.62 17.91 -1.17
N ILE A 702 -16.56 18.22 -2.04
CA ILE A 702 -17.73 19.05 -1.71
C ILE A 702 -18.63 18.30 -0.74
N ILE A 703 -18.96 17.04 -1.06
CA ILE A 703 -19.77 16.16 -0.21
C ILE A 703 -19.12 16.02 1.18
N GLY A 704 -17.78 15.82 1.21
CA GLY A 704 -17.02 15.68 2.44
C GLY A 704 -17.10 16.88 3.36
N ASN A 705 -16.99 18.09 2.81
CA ASN A 705 -17.11 19.33 3.58
C ASN A 705 -18.50 19.48 4.22
N HIS A 706 -19.56 19.17 3.48
CA HIS A 706 -20.93 19.21 4.00
C HIS A 706 -21.15 18.11 5.05
N LEU A 707 -20.69 16.90 4.80
CA LEU A 707 -20.81 15.78 5.74
C LEU A 707 -20.03 16.02 7.04
N LYS A 708 -18.79 16.55 6.95
CA LYS A 708 -18.01 16.96 8.12
C LYS A 708 -18.76 17.99 8.97
N SER A 709 -19.35 18.99 8.33
CA SER A 709 -20.18 20.00 9.00
C SER A 709 -21.43 19.39 9.62
N PHE A 710 -22.01 18.37 9.01
CA PHE A 710 -23.15 17.64 9.55
C PHE A 710 -22.76 16.80 10.78
N ILE A 711 -21.66 16.04 10.71
CA ILE A 711 -21.14 15.23 11.83
C ILE A 711 -20.82 16.11 13.04
N ASN A 712 -20.14 17.25 12.85
CA ASN A 712 -19.80 18.17 13.92
C ASN A 712 -21.03 18.79 14.63
N LYS A 713 -22.22 18.75 14.03
CA LYS A 713 -23.47 19.17 14.65
C LYS A 713 -24.15 18.06 15.45
N LEU A 714 -23.73 16.81 15.27
CA LEU A 714 -24.28 15.67 15.99
C LEU A 714 -23.57 15.40 17.32
N ASP A 715 -22.37 15.89 17.46
CA ASP A 715 -21.54 15.85 18.67
C ASP A 715 -21.73 17.12 19.48
#